data_7e900b6393d184b96ec638cf970ba95b
#
_entry.id   7e900b6393d184b96ec638cf970ba95b
#
_cell.length_a   1.000
_cell.length_b   1.000
_cell.length_c   1.000
_cell.angle_alpha   90.00
_cell.angle_beta   90.00
_cell.angle_gamma   90.00
#
_symmetry.space_group_name_H-M   'P 1'
#
loop_
_entity.id
_entity.type
_entity.pdbx_description
1 polymer ?
#
loop_
_entity_poly.entity_id
_entity_poly.type
_entity_poly.pdbx_seq_one_letter_code
_entity_poly.pdbx_strand_id
1 'polypeptide(L)'
;MTTVEDRRDATTATPAHPLAMTRTAEVDRVREALAAAGLLTETVRFAFFAPEEPPKEQVLAHREGDPVDRRFRVVLLDLATGRSWDTVVSATSGQVVSSREIDPPREGQPPIIDAEFELIEDILNADEGWVAALRKRGIDPATVRAVPLSAGVYDYPDEVGRRIVRSFGFRQDHERDHPWAHPIDGLVAYVDLTDRRVTRIVDVAAPPVPATSGNFDDPEVQGPPLESLKPIEITQPEGRSFTVDDGRVRWGKWDLRIGFNEREGLTLHQISFDGRPVCYRASVAEMVVPYADPAPTRFWQNYFDCGEYMFARYADSLQLGCDCLGDIHYVDAVIADDLGRPKTITNAICMHEEDYGVLWKHSDLFTQSREVRRQRRLVISFFTPIGNYDYGFYWYLYLDGTIQLEVKATGVVFTAAYPEGGNDYATEVAPGLGAPYHQHLFSARLDMTVDGVRNAVEEVEAGPVPMGEGNPYGNAFRQRRTRLTRESQAQRRADGSVVRSWHIINPEKRNALGRPVGYALLPEGKATLLADPASSIHARATFATNHLWVTRYDPAQRYPAGDFVNQNPGGAGLPAWVQADRDIDGEDVVVWHTFGTTHFPRPEDWPVMPVDYTGFTLKPVGFFDRNPALDVPPTRSAHCHAGQEGAGDGH
;
A
#
# COMPACT_ATOMS: atom_id res chain seq x y z
N MET A 1 9.95 3.71 28.68
CA MET A 1 8.75 4.53 28.94
C MET A 1 9.11 5.96 28.60
N THR A 2 8.83 6.40 27.36
CA THR A 2 8.84 7.82 27.01
C THR A 2 7.66 8.46 27.73
N THR A 3 7.89 9.44 28.56
CA THR A 3 6.83 10.10 29.33
C THR A 3 5.93 10.90 28.38
N VAL A 4 4.65 11.07 28.73
CA VAL A 4 3.65 11.84 27.96
C VAL A 4 4.10 13.29 27.70
N GLU A 5 5.03 13.84 28.48
CA GLU A 5 5.62 15.17 28.31
C GLU A 5 6.59 15.26 27.14
N ASP A 6 7.40 14.23 26.86
CA ASP A 6 8.30 14.19 25.69
C ASP A 6 7.53 14.17 24.36
N ARG A 7 6.29 13.66 24.36
CA ARG A 7 5.44 13.63 23.16
C ARG A 7 4.84 15.01 22.79
N ARG A 8 4.63 15.91 23.77
CA ARG A 8 4.00 17.23 23.53
C ARG A 8 4.96 18.27 22.92
N ASP A 9 6.23 18.23 23.29
CA ASP A 9 7.22 19.21 22.80
C ASP A 9 7.61 18.97 21.32
N ALA A 10 7.59 17.73 20.84
CA ALA A 10 7.91 17.42 19.44
C ALA A 10 6.86 17.91 18.43
N THR A 11 5.61 18.11 18.86
CA THR A 11 4.48 18.51 17.97
C THR A 11 4.42 20.00 17.66
N THR A 12 5.09 20.85 18.45
CA THR A 12 5.01 22.33 18.34
C THR A 12 6.24 22.99 17.73
N ALA A 13 7.42 22.34 17.77
CA ALA A 13 8.66 22.88 17.20
C ALA A 13 8.64 22.86 15.66
N THR A 14 9.27 23.84 15.00
CA THR A 14 9.45 23.84 13.54
C THR A 14 10.27 22.62 13.13
N PRO A 15 9.85 21.84 12.09
CA PRO A 15 10.63 20.71 11.61
C PRO A 15 12.03 21.13 11.17
N ALA A 16 13.02 20.35 11.57
CA ALA A 16 14.41 20.59 11.19
C ALA A 16 14.80 20.01 9.82
N HIS A 17 13.91 19.19 9.23
CA HIS A 17 14.17 18.54 7.95
C HIS A 17 12.97 18.67 7.00
N PRO A 18 13.18 18.87 5.67
CA PRO A 18 12.10 19.02 4.70
C PRO A 18 11.16 17.81 4.59
N LEU A 19 11.66 16.61 4.89
CA LEU A 19 10.88 15.36 4.89
C LEU A 19 10.46 14.92 6.31
N ALA A 20 10.42 15.82 7.29
CA ALA A 20 9.89 15.50 8.62
C ALA A 20 8.41 15.13 8.53
N MET A 21 7.94 14.28 9.43
CA MET A 21 6.52 13.92 9.52
C MET A 21 5.65 15.17 9.82
N THR A 22 4.40 15.11 9.38
CA THR A 22 3.41 16.19 9.62
C THR A 22 3.18 16.39 11.11
N ARG A 23 3.03 17.65 11.53
CA ARG A 23 2.73 18.06 12.91
C ARG A 23 1.38 18.76 12.99
N THR A 24 0.71 18.66 14.13
CA THR A 24 -0.61 19.26 14.36
C THR A 24 -0.61 20.77 14.05
N ALA A 25 0.42 21.50 14.49
CA ALA A 25 0.55 22.92 14.22
C ALA A 25 0.68 23.28 12.73
N GLU A 26 1.19 22.36 11.89
CA GLU A 26 1.27 22.59 10.45
C GLU A 26 -0.10 22.46 9.79
N VAL A 27 -0.93 21.49 10.23
CA VAL A 27 -2.32 21.32 9.75
C VAL A 27 -3.15 22.57 10.11
N ASP A 28 -3.04 23.04 11.35
CA ASP A 28 -3.75 24.26 11.80
C ASP A 28 -3.35 25.48 10.96
N ARG A 29 -2.04 25.69 10.72
CA ARG A 29 -1.55 26.81 9.88
C ARG A 29 -2.03 26.74 8.44
N VAL A 30 -2.07 25.53 7.86
CA VAL A 30 -2.60 25.32 6.51
C VAL A 30 -4.09 25.66 6.46
N ARG A 31 -4.86 25.20 7.44
CA ARG A 31 -6.29 25.52 7.56
C ARG A 31 -6.53 27.02 7.71
N GLU A 32 -5.77 27.69 8.57
CA GLU A 32 -5.84 29.15 8.76
C GLU A 32 -5.51 29.92 7.48
N ALA A 33 -4.46 29.50 6.74
CA ALA A 33 -4.09 30.11 5.46
C ALA A 33 -5.19 29.97 4.40
N LEU A 34 -5.82 28.81 4.31
CA LEU A 34 -6.94 28.57 3.38
C LEU A 34 -8.18 29.38 3.77
N ALA A 35 -8.48 29.50 5.06
CA ALA A 35 -9.57 30.34 5.56
C ALA A 35 -9.33 31.83 5.26
N ALA A 36 -8.11 32.34 5.50
CA ALA A 36 -7.71 33.70 5.19
C ALA A 36 -7.78 34.02 3.70
N ALA A 37 -7.53 33.02 2.84
CA ALA A 37 -7.67 33.12 1.38
C ALA A 37 -9.12 33.02 0.89
N GLY A 38 -10.10 32.78 1.79
CA GLY A 38 -11.52 32.62 1.43
C GLY A 38 -11.85 31.29 0.73
N LEU A 39 -10.97 30.29 0.83
CA LEU A 39 -11.14 28.99 0.21
C LEU A 39 -11.90 27.98 1.10
N LEU A 40 -12.11 28.29 2.38
CA LEU A 40 -12.90 27.46 3.30
C LEU A 40 -14.24 28.12 3.60
N THR A 41 -15.32 27.48 3.17
CA THR A 41 -16.71 27.81 3.49
C THR A 41 -17.33 26.68 4.34
N GLU A 42 -18.58 26.85 4.76
CA GLU A 42 -19.30 25.81 5.51
C GLU A 42 -19.45 24.48 4.74
N THR A 43 -19.45 24.54 3.41
CA THR A 43 -19.65 23.38 2.52
C THR A 43 -18.36 22.78 1.99
N VAL A 44 -17.21 23.45 2.15
CA VAL A 44 -15.92 22.98 1.67
C VAL A 44 -15.30 21.98 2.65
N ARG A 45 -14.77 20.89 2.10
CA ARG A 45 -14.11 19.80 2.83
C ARG A 45 -12.70 19.56 2.29
N PHE A 46 -11.83 19.04 3.13
CA PHE A 46 -10.53 18.49 2.76
C PHE A 46 -10.76 17.07 2.23
N ALA A 47 -10.56 16.87 0.95
CA ALA A 47 -10.60 15.54 0.34
C ALA A 47 -9.24 14.85 0.36
N PHE A 48 -8.15 15.62 0.45
CA PHE A 48 -6.78 15.11 0.59
C PHE A 48 -5.90 16.16 1.27
N PHE A 49 -4.97 15.67 2.10
CA PHE A 49 -3.95 16.49 2.76
C PHE A 49 -2.64 15.68 2.88
N ALA A 50 -1.55 16.20 2.33
CA ALA A 50 -0.23 15.59 2.50
C ALA A 50 0.90 16.62 2.39
N PRO A 51 2.10 16.36 2.93
CA PRO A 51 3.28 17.15 2.64
C PRO A 51 3.54 17.22 1.12
N GLU A 52 3.77 18.41 0.60
CA GLU A 52 4.33 18.61 -0.74
C GLU A 52 5.84 18.52 -0.63
N GLU A 53 6.38 17.35 -1.00
CA GLU A 53 7.82 17.09 -0.91
C GLU A 53 8.60 18.06 -1.81
N PRO A 54 9.67 18.71 -1.32
CA PRO A 54 10.52 19.53 -2.18
C PRO A 54 11.20 18.68 -3.27
N PRO A 55 11.64 19.29 -4.38
CA PRO A 55 12.42 18.59 -5.39
C PRO A 55 13.59 17.82 -4.77
N LYS A 56 13.84 16.60 -5.25
CA LYS A 56 14.87 15.67 -4.73
C LYS A 56 16.24 16.33 -4.53
N GLU A 57 16.67 17.13 -5.49
CA GLU A 57 17.94 17.85 -5.44
C GLU A 57 18.05 18.81 -4.24
N GLN A 58 16.95 19.47 -3.85
CA GLN A 58 16.91 20.36 -2.69
C GLN A 58 17.00 19.54 -1.39
N VAL A 59 16.30 18.40 -1.34
CA VAL A 59 16.35 17.51 -0.17
C VAL A 59 17.75 16.91 0.00
N LEU A 60 18.38 16.47 -1.09
CA LEU A 60 19.74 15.90 -1.05
C LEU A 60 20.82 16.95 -0.72
N ALA A 61 20.59 18.21 -1.04
CA ALA A 61 21.48 19.33 -0.72
C ALA A 61 21.27 19.88 0.70
N HIS A 62 20.13 19.58 1.34
CA HIS A 62 19.77 20.12 2.66
C HIS A 62 20.76 19.73 3.74
N ARG A 63 21.13 20.68 4.59
CA ARG A 63 21.98 20.51 5.76
C ARG A 63 21.22 20.92 7.02
N GLU A 64 21.59 20.33 8.13
CA GLU A 64 21.03 20.72 9.44
C GLU A 64 21.22 22.21 9.69
N GLY A 65 20.13 22.91 10.03
CA GLY A 65 20.08 24.36 10.22
C GLY A 65 19.73 25.18 8.97
N ASP A 66 19.63 24.56 7.79
CA ASP A 66 19.12 25.25 6.61
C ASP A 66 17.62 25.57 6.79
N PRO A 67 17.13 26.71 6.27
CA PRO A 67 15.71 27.04 6.36
C PRO A 67 14.87 26.05 5.55
N VAL A 68 13.75 25.63 6.14
CA VAL A 68 12.80 24.70 5.53
C VAL A 68 11.48 25.40 5.25
N ASP A 69 11.05 25.45 3.99
CA ASP A 69 9.69 25.85 3.63
C ASP A 69 8.80 24.59 3.58
N ARG A 70 7.98 24.42 4.62
CA ARG A 70 7.05 23.30 4.75
C ARG A 70 5.79 23.60 3.98
N ARG A 71 5.60 22.85 2.89
CA ARG A 71 4.42 22.97 2.02
C ARG A 71 3.55 21.74 2.14
N PHE A 72 2.26 21.97 1.92
CA PHE A 72 1.26 20.92 1.93
C PHE A 72 0.38 21.04 0.69
N ARG A 73 0.09 19.91 0.07
CA ARG A 73 -0.92 19.80 -0.97
C ARG A 73 -2.25 19.46 -0.33
N VAL A 74 -3.27 20.23 -0.67
CA VAL A 74 -4.63 20.06 -0.17
C VAL A 74 -5.59 20.00 -1.35
N VAL A 75 -6.38 18.95 -1.42
CA VAL A 75 -7.51 18.89 -2.35
C VAL A 75 -8.76 19.29 -1.61
N LEU A 76 -9.40 20.36 -2.07
CA LEU A 76 -10.64 20.89 -1.51
C LEU A 76 -11.83 20.43 -2.37
N LEU A 77 -12.94 20.06 -1.71
CA LEU A 77 -14.21 19.69 -2.33
C LEU A 77 -15.34 20.50 -1.71
N ASP A 78 -16.09 21.21 -2.52
CA ASP A 78 -17.32 21.89 -2.10
C ASP A 78 -18.52 20.94 -2.29
N LEU A 79 -19.07 20.45 -1.20
CA LEU A 79 -20.22 19.52 -1.20
C LEU A 79 -21.52 20.13 -1.75
N ALA A 80 -21.64 21.46 -1.80
CA ALA A 80 -22.83 22.13 -2.33
C ALA A 80 -22.80 22.24 -3.86
N THR A 81 -21.62 22.31 -4.47
CA THR A 81 -21.47 22.56 -5.91
C THR A 81 -20.76 21.43 -6.65
N GLY A 82 -20.11 20.51 -5.95
CA GLY A 82 -19.26 19.47 -6.53
C GLY A 82 -17.94 20.00 -7.11
N ARG A 83 -17.66 21.33 -7.01
CA ARG A 83 -16.39 21.92 -7.47
C ARG A 83 -15.26 21.54 -6.53
N SER A 84 -14.07 21.39 -7.09
CA SER A 84 -12.91 20.98 -6.32
C SER A 84 -11.63 21.70 -6.80
N TRP A 85 -10.67 21.84 -5.89
CA TRP A 85 -9.43 22.56 -6.13
C TRP A 85 -8.23 21.76 -5.62
N ASP A 86 -7.18 21.75 -6.43
CA ASP A 86 -5.85 21.26 -6.07
C ASP A 86 -5.00 22.46 -5.64
N THR A 87 -4.64 22.50 -4.38
CA THR A 87 -4.07 23.69 -3.75
C THR A 87 -2.78 23.33 -3.01
N VAL A 88 -1.75 24.16 -3.14
CA VAL A 88 -0.51 24.07 -2.37
C VAL A 88 -0.43 25.24 -1.41
N VAL A 89 -0.15 24.95 -0.15
CA VAL A 89 -0.07 25.92 0.94
C VAL A 89 1.27 25.79 1.64
N SER A 90 1.94 26.91 1.89
CA SER A 90 3.12 26.96 2.76
C SER A 90 2.68 27.17 4.20
N ALA A 91 2.86 26.16 5.05
CA ALA A 91 2.67 26.28 6.50
C ALA A 91 3.71 27.19 7.14
N THR A 92 4.89 27.33 6.52
CA THR A 92 5.96 28.23 6.99
C THR A 92 5.58 29.68 6.84
N SER A 93 5.10 30.11 5.67
CA SER A 93 4.69 31.50 5.41
C SER A 93 3.22 31.78 5.76
N GLY A 94 2.39 30.75 5.94
CA GLY A 94 0.93 30.89 6.13
C GLY A 94 0.22 31.40 4.87
N GLN A 95 0.71 31.05 3.66
CA GLN A 95 0.17 31.55 2.41
C GLN A 95 -0.19 30.41 1.46
N VAL A 96 -1.24 30.60 0.67
CA VAL A 96 -1.56 29.77 -0.49
C VAL A 96 -0.55 30.06 -1.60
N VAL A 97 0.21 29.04 -2.00
CA VAL A 97 1.23 29.12 -3.05
C VAL A 97 0.61 29.00 -4.44
N SER A 98 -0.33 28.07 -4.58
CA SER A 98 -1.08 27.86 -5.83
C SER A 98 -2.45 27.25 -5.51
N SER A 99 -3.42 27.52 -6.38
CA SER A 99 -4.73 26.86 -6.33
C SER A 99 -5.26 26.79 -7.76
N ARG A 100 -5.70 25.62 -8.19
CA ARG A 100 -6.35 25.42 -9.48
C ARG A 100 -7.62 24.60 -9.31
N GLU A 101 -8.63 24.90 -10.08
CA GLU A 101 -9.83 24.07 -10.14
C GLU A 101 -9.54 22.77 -10.91
N ILE A 102 -10.08 21.67 -10.43
CA ILE A 102 -10.00 20.35 -11.08
C ILE A 102 -11.11 20.29 -12.15
N ASP A 103 -10.79 19.73 -13.32
CA ASP A 103 -11.74 19.47 -14.41
C ASP A 103 -12.21 18.00 -14.37
N PRO A 104 -13.34 17.66 -13.69
CA PRO A 104 -13.72 16.28 -13.45
C PRO A 104 -13.91 15.43 -14.71
N PRO A 105 -14.50 15.93 -15.81
CA PRO A 105 -14.60 15.16 -17.05
C PRO A 105 -13.27 14.68 -17.63
N ARG A 106 -12.18 15.38 -17.36
CA ARG A 106 -10.84 15.10 -17.93
C ARG A 106 -9.89 14.49 -16.92
N GLU A 107 -9.93 14.99 -15.68
CA GLU A 107 -8.93 14.65 -14.66
C GLU A 107 -9.46 13.64 -13.62
N GLY A 108 -10.77 13.43 -13.56
CA GLY A 108 -11.42 12.64 -12.51
C GLY A 108 -11.88 13.50 -11.33
N GLN A 109 -12.44 12.85 -10.33
CA GLN A 109 -12.97 13.44 -9.11
C GLN A 109 -11.96 13.34 -7.95
N PRO A 110 -12.08 14.22 -6.92
CA PRO A 110 -11.41 14.00 -5.65
C PRO A 110 -11.78 12.64 -5.02
N PRO A 111 -10.97 12.16 -4.05
CA PRO A 111 -11.32 10.97 -3.27
C PRO A 111 -12.69 11.08 -2.60
N ILE A 112 -13.28 9.94 -2.27
CA ILE A 112 -14.48 9.85 -1.42
C ILE A 112 -14.05 10.18 0.03
N ILE A 113 -14.86 10.96 0.74
CA ILE A 113 -14.55 11.49 2.06
C ILE A 113 -15.51 10.98 3.13
N ASP A 114 -15.15 11.10 4.41
CA ASP A 114 -15.93 10.58 5.54
C ASP A 114 -17.35 11.17 5.57
N ALA A 115 -17.51 12.48 5.27
CA ALA A 115 -18.82 13.12 5.20
C ALA A 115 -19.77 12.50 4.15
N GLU A 116 -19.26 11.86 3.12
CA GLU A 116 -20.08 11.20 2.08
C GLU A 116 -20.54 9.80 2.52
N PHE A 117 -19.79 9.14 3.42
CA PHE A 117 -20.23 7.91 4.06
C PHE A 117 -21.43 8.16 4.99
N GLU A 118 -21.43 9.27 5.72
CA GLU A 118 -22.57 9.67 6.57
C GLU A 118 -23.81 10.03 5.72
N LEU A 119 -23.58 10.66 4.57
CA LEU A 119 -24.66 11.19 3.71
C LEU A 119 -25.42 10.11 2.93
N ILE A 120 -24.75 9.00 2.56
CA ILE A 120 -25.33 8.02 1.63
C ILE A 120 -26.58 7.34 2.16
N GLU A 121 -26.59 6.96 3.46
CA GLU A 121 -27.76 6.31 4.06
C GLU A 121 -28.97 7.25 4.12
N ASP A 122 -28.76 8.54 4.41
CA ASP A 122 -29.80 9.55 4.42
C ASP A 122 -30.46 9.72 3.04
N ILE A 123 -29.64 9.81 1.99
CA ILE A 123 -30.13 9.93 0.60
C ILE A 123 -30.96 8.71 0.20
N LEU A 124 -30.46 7.50 0.49
CA LEU A 124 -31.13 6.26 0.12
C LEU A 124 -32.44 6.06 0.90
N ASN A 125 -32.43 6.37 2.19
CA ASN A 125 -33.65 6.25 3.03
C ASN A 125 -34.74 7.26 2.66
N ALA A 126 -34.38 8.38 2.04
CA ALA A 126 -35.33 9.38 1.52
C ALA A 126 -35.87 9.01 0.14
N ASP A 127 -35.26 8.07 -0.60
CA ASP A 127 -35.70 7.69 -1.94
C ASP A 127 -36.80 6.63 -1.91
N GLU A 128 -37.97 7.00 -2.45
CA GLU A 128 -39.15 6.11 -2.46
C GLU A 128 -38.92 4.83 -3.28
N GLY A 129 -38.12 4.91 -4.36
CA GLY A 129 -37.80 3.77 -5.23
C GLY A 129 -36.91 2.76 -4.52
N TRP A 130 -35.87 3.22 -3.83
CA TRP A 130 -34.97 2.39 -3.02
C TRP A 130 -35.74 1.68 -1.89
N VAL A 131 -36.51 2.45 -1.13
CA VAL A 131 -37.36 1.94 -0.03
C VAL A 131 -38.40 0.91 -0.54
N ALA A 132 -39.02 1.18 -1.67
CA ALA A 132 -39.97 0.23 -2.27
C ALA A 132 -39.30 -1.06 -2.74
N ALA A 133 -38.10 -0.99 -3.32
CA ALA A 133 -37.33 -2.14 -3.74
C ALA A 133 -36.86 -3.04 -2.57
N LEU A 134 -36.51 -2.45 -1.42
CA LEU A 134 -36.22 -3.19 -0.19
C LEU A 134 -37.47 -3.88 0.37
N ARG A 135 -38.59 -3.15 0.49
CA ARG A 135 -39.85 -3.71 0.99
C ARG A 135 -40.38 -4.84 0.11
N LYS A 136 -40.23 -4.74 -1.23
CA LYS A 136 -40.55 -5.82 -2.17
C LYS A 136 -39.77 -7.11 -1.86
N ARG A 137 -38.54 -6.99 -1.32
CA ARG A 137 -37.69 -8.10 -0.87
C ARG A 137 -37.99 -8.56 0.57
N GLY A 138 -38.98 -7.94 1.24
CA GLY A 138 -39.30 -8.21 2.65
C GLY A 138 -38.26 -7.67 3.64
N ILE A 139 -37.46 -6.67 3.23
CA ILE A 139 -36.40 -6.08 4.04
C ILE A 139 -36.89 -4.75 4.62
N ASP A 140 -36.70 -4.56 5.93
CA ASP A 140 -36.94 -3.28 6.58
C ASP A 140 -35.78 -2.31 6.24
N PRO A 141 -36.05 -1.16 5.58
CA PRO A 141 -35.01 -0.17 5.27
C PRO A 141 -34.16 0.28 6.47
N ALA A 142 -34.74 0.27 7.68
CA ALA A 142 -34.01 0.66 8.90
C ALA A 142 -32.88 -0.32 9.28
N THR A 143 -32.90 -1.54 8.75
CA THR A 143 -31.87 -2.56 9.00
C THR A 143 -30.77 -2.56 7.94
N VAL A 144 -30.83 -1.67 6.94
CA VAL A 144 -29.90 -1.67 5.82
C VAL A 144 -28.73 -0.73 6.10
N ARG A 145 -27.53 -1.25 5.96
CA ARG A 145 -26.29 -0.48 5.90
C ARG A 145 -25.85 -0.32 4.45
N ALA A 146 -25.47 0.89 4.08
CA ALA A 146 -25.07 1.23 2.72
C ALA A 146 -23.77 2.03 2.72
N VAL A 147 -22.95 1.85 1.68
CA VAL A 147 -21.65 2.52 1.55
C VAL A 147 -21.53 3.20 0.19
N PRO A 148 -20.87 4.36 0.10
CA PRO A 148 -20.59 5.06 -1.15
C PRO A 148 -19.40 4.38 -1.85
N LEU A 149 -19.69 3.55 -2.85
CA LEU A 149 -18.67 2.85 -3.63
C LEU A 149 -18.36 3.61 -4.91
N SER A 150 -17.09 3.68 -5.29
CA SER A 150 -16.65 4.41 -6.48
C SER A 150 -17.33 3.89 -7.74
N ALA A 151 -17.83 4.83 -8.56
CA ALA A 151 -18.69 4.50 -9.69
C ALA A 151 -17.90 3.96 -10.89
N GLY A 152 -16.62 4.24 -11.00
CA GLY A 152 -15.85 4.04 -12.23
C GLY A 152 -16.32 4.98 -13.33
N VAL A 153 -15.97 4.66 -14.58
CA VAL A 153 -16.41 5.40 -15.78
C VAL A 153 -16.93 4.41 -16.80
N TYR A 154 -18.17 4.62 -17.24
CA TYR A 154 -18.87 3.78 -18.21
C TYR A 154 -19.67 4.66 -19.19
N ASP A 155 -20.36 4.03 -20.13
CA ASP A 155 -21.15 4.72 -21.17
C ASP A 155 -22.48 5.30 -20.63
N TYR A 156 -22.38 6.16 -19.61
CA TYR A 156 -23.48 6.91 -19.03
C TYR A 156 -23.23 8.41 -19.19
N PRO A 157 -23.76 9.06 -20.26
CA PRO A 157 -23.52 10.48 -20.52
C PRO A 157 -24.00 11.41 -19.41
N ASP A 158 -25.01 10.99 -18.65
CA ASP A 158 -25.59 11.70 -17.52
C ASP A 158 -24.71 11.66 -16.24
N GLU A 159 -23.67 10.83 -16.22
CA GLU A 159 -22.69 10.75 -15.13
C GLU A 159 -21.45 11.63 -15.35
N VAL A 160 -21.21 12.08 -16.59
CA VAL A 160 -19.98 12.81 -16.96
C VAL A 160 -19.87 14.13 -16.18
N GLY A 161 -18.75 14.30 -15.45
CA GLY A 161 -18.48 15.48 -14.65
C GLY A 161 -19.29 15.57 -13.35
N ARG A 162 -20.22 14.66 -13.09
CA ARG A 162 -20.99 14.59 -11.85
C ARG A 162 -20.28 13.73 -10.81
N ARG A 163 -20.51 14.00 -9.55
CA ARG A 163 -19.97 13.20 -8.45
C ARG A 163 -20.90 12.04 -8.13
N ILE A 164 -20.65 10.91 -8.78
CA ILE A 164 -21.49 9.73 -8.69
C ILE A 164 -20.83 8.66 -7.83
N VAL A 165 -21.61 8.02 -6.99
CA VAL A 165 -21.26 6.78 -6.31
C VAL A 165 -22.33 5.72 -6.61
N ARG A 166 -21.97 4.45 -6.43
CA ARG A 166 -22.90 3.32 -6.47
C ARG A 166 -22.96 2.70 -5.10
N SER A 167 -24.14 2.28 -4.70
CA SER A 167 -24.35 1.76 -3.36
C SER A 167 -25.10 0.45 -3.37
N PHE A 168 -24.54 -0.53 -2.64
CA PHE A 168 -25.24 -1.74 -2.23
C PHE A 168 -25.85 -1.56 -0.85
N GLY A 169 -26.81 -2.43 -0.52
CA GLY A 169 -27.28 -2.62 0.84
C GLY A 169 -26.78 -3.93 1.43
N PHE A 170 -26.52 -3.90 2.71
CA PHE A 170 -26.27 -5.06 3.56
C PHE A 170 -27.24 -5.01 4.72
N ARG A 171 -27.90 -6.16 5.04
CA ARG A 171 -28.82 -6.20 6.17
C ARG A 171 -28.02 -6.40 7.48
N GLN A 172 -28.35 -5.63 8.49
CA GLN A 172 -27.85 -5.76 9.85
C GLN A 172 -29.03 -5.89 10.81
N ASP A 173 -29.28 -7.08 11.32
CA ASP A 173 -30.48 -7.37 12.13
C ASP A 173 -30.36 -6.84 13.56
N HIS A 174 -29.13 -6.67 14.10
CA HIS A 174 -28.85 -6.08 15.40
C HIS A 174 -27.43 -5.46 15.43
N GLU A 175 -27.13 -4.66 16.42
CA GLU A 175 -25.91 -3.86 16.55
C GLU A 175 -24.60 -4.67 16.40
N ARG A 176 -24.59 -5.92 16.87
CA ARG A 176 -23.42 -6.82 16.78
C ARG A 176 -23.46 -7.77 15.59
N ASP A 177 -24.42 -7.62 14.70
CA ASP A 177 -24.53 -8.44 13.52
C ASP A 177 -23.59 -7.91 12.42
N HIS A 178 -22.71 -8.76 11.91
CA HIS A 178 -21.78 -8.37 10.86
C HIS A 178 -22.47 -8.32 9.50
N PRO A 179 -22.72 -7.13 8.94
CA PRO A 179 -23.58 -6.97 7.77
C PRO A 179 -23.00 -7.63 6.50
N TRP A 180 -21.68 -7.86 6.44
CA TRP A 180 -21.06 -8.59 5.32
C TRP A 180 -21.58 -10.02 5.15
N ALA A 181 -22.20 -10.63 6.17
CA ALA A 181 -22.86 -11.91 6.06
C ALA A 181 -24.19 -11.85 5.31
N HIS A 182 -24.77 -10.65 5.14
CA HIS A 182 -26.13 -10.45 4.68
C HIS A 182 -26.23 -9.48 3.48
N PRO A 183 -25.52 -9.74 2.35
CA PRO A 183 -25.60 -8.91 1.16
C PRO A 183 -27.01 -8.91 0.55
N ILE A 184 -27.49 -7.74 0.14
CA ILE A 184 -28.75 -7.55 -0.57
C ILE A 184 -28.44 -7.48 -2.07
N ASP A 185 -28.39 -8.64 -2.72
CA ASP A 185 -28.08 -8.70 -4.15
C ASP A 185 -29.22 -8.28 -5.07
N GLY A 186 -28.86 -8.01 -6.33
CA GLY A 186 -29.78 -7.59 -7.36
C GLY A 186 -30.35 -6.18 -7.19
N LEU A 187 -29.82 -5.41 -6.24
CA LEU A 187 -30.24 -4.04 -5.96
C LEU A 187 -29.05 -3.11 -5.81
N VAL A 188 -28.94 -2.11 -6.68
CA VAL A 188 -27.91 -1.08 -6.63
C VAL A 188 -28.53 0.28 -6.89
N ALA A 189 -28.21 1.27 -6.08
CA ALA A 189 -28.53 2.66 -6.32
C ALA A 189 -27.32 3.42 -6.92
N TYR A 190 -27.58 4.25 -7.90
CA TYR A 190 -26.66 5.23 -8.46
C TYR A 190 -27.02 6.58 -7.85
N VAL A 191 -26.09 7.19 -7.14
CA VAL A 191 -26.36 8.37 -6.32
C VAL A 191 -25.47 9.51 -6.75
N ASP A 192 -26.08 10.66 -7.03
CA ASP A 192 -25.41 11.93 -7.19
C ASP A 192 -25.26 12.59 -5.82
N LEU A 193 -24.03 12.66 -5.34
CA LEU A 193 -23.71 13.21 -4.02
C LEU A 193 -23.85 14.73 -3.96
N THR A 194 -23.65 15.43 -5.09
CA THR A 194 -23.83 16.89 -5.16
C THR A 194 -25.30 17.27 -5.10
N ASP A 195 -26.13 16.62 -5.93
CA ASP A 195 -27.59 16.86 -5.96
C ASP A 195 -28.31 16.14 -4.80
N ARG A 196 -27.60 15.27 -4.06
CA ARG A 196 -28.14 14.45 -2.95
C ARG A 196 -29.39 13.68 -3.33
N ARG A 197 -29.32 12.94 -4.46
CA ARG A 197 -30.45 12.17 -4.96
C ARG A 197 -30.02 10.89 -5.64
N VAL A 198 -30.88 9.90 -5.60
CA VAL A 198 -30.76 8.70 -6.44
C VAL A 198 -31.08 9.08 -7.89
N THR A 199 -30.16 8.77 -8.80
CA THR A 199 -30.32 9.03 -10.24
C THR A 199 -30.83 7.80 -10.98
N ARG A 200 -30.52 6.60 -10.46
CA ARG A 200 -30.93 5.33 -11.06
C ARG A 200 -30.97 4.23 -10.01
N ILE A 201 -31.91 3.31 -10.15
CA ILE A 201 -31.93 2.06 -9.41
C ILE A 201 -31.86 0.91 -10.40
N VAL A 202 -30.96 -0.03 -10.17
CA VAL A 202 -30.92 -1.33 -10.83
C VAL A 202 -31.54 -2.34 -9.87
N ASP A 203 -32.71 -2.85 -10.23
CA ASP A 203 -33.49 -3.85 -9.47
C ASP A 203 -33.73 -5.09 -10.35
N VAL A 204 -32.94 -6.12 -10.14
CA VAL A 204 -32.98 -7.38 -10.87
C VAL A 204 -33.28 -8.54 -9.91
N ALA A 205 -33.73 -9.67 -10.46
CA ALA A 205 -33.89 -10.89 -9.67
C ALA A 205 -32.57 -11.36 -9.12
N ALA A 206 -32.57 -11.73 -7.86
CA ALA A 206 -31.37 -12.23 -7.14
C ALA A 206 -31.78 -13.27 -6.09
N PRO A 207 -30.85 -14.10 -5.58
CA PRO A 207 -31.11 -14.97 -4.44
C PRO A 207 -31.54 -14.16 -3.21
N PRO A 208 -32.24 -14.80 -2.24
CA PRO A 208 -32.55 -14.15 -0.98
C PRO A 208 -31.29 -13.79 -0.19
N VAL A 209 -31.41 -12.85 0.73
CA VAL A 209 -30.34 -12.51 1.66
C VAL A 209 -29.96 -13.76 2.44
N PRO A 210 -28.65 -14.13 2.48
CA PRO A 210 -28.19 -15.29 3.24
C PRO A 210 -28.54 -15.20 4.71
N ALA A 211 -28.84 -16.36 5.32
CA ALA A 211 -29.18 -16.46 6.73
C ALA A 211 -27.97 -16.83 7.62
N THR A 212 -26.82 -17.12 7.01
CA THR A 212 -25.59 -17.53 7.70
C THR A 212 -25.02 -16.37 8.52
N SER A 213 -24.68 -16.58 9.80
CA SER A 213 -23.96 -15.59 10.59
C SER A 213 -22.49 -15.54 10.22
N GLY A 214 -21.89 -14.34 10.29
CA GLY A 214 -20.46 -14.09 10.11
C GLY A 214 -19.80 -13.45 11.32
N ASN A 215 -20.40 -13.54 12.49
CA ASN A 215 -19.97 -12.85 13.72
C ASN A 215 -18.73 -13.51 14.30
N PHE A 216 -17.56 -13.27 13.68
CA PHE A 216 -16.26 -13.86 14.04
C PHE A 216 -15.79 -13.48 15.45
N ASP A 217 -16.33 -12.44 16.06
CA ASP A 217 -16.09 -12.00 17.43
C ASP A 217 -17.01 -12.70 18.47
N ASP A 218 -17.94 -13.54 18.00
CA ASP A 218 -18.82 -14.32 18.87
C ASP A 218 -18.12 -15.61 19.36
N PRO A 219 -18.01 -15.85 20.67
CA PRO A 219 -17.42 -17.07 21.23
C PRO A 219 -18.07 -18.36 20.72
N GLU A 220 -19.36 -18.36 20.38
CA GLU A 220 -20.05 -19.54 19.81
C GLU A 220 -19.56 -19.86 18.39
N VAL A 221 -19.21 -18.83 17.61
CA VAL A 221 -18.63 -18.96 16.25
C VAL A 221 -17.17 -19.36 16.32
N GLN A 222 -16.40 -18.76 17.25
CA GLN A 222 -14.98 -19.08 17.44
C GLN A 222 -14.74 -20.51 17.96
N GLY A 223 -15.67 -21.01 18.79
CA GLY A 223 -15.49 -22.27 19.50
C GLY A 223 -14.46 -22.18 20.65
N PRO A 224 -14.11 -23.33 21.27
CA PRO A 224 -13.18 -23.34 22.38
C PRO A 224 -11.76 -22.97 21.95
N PRO A 225 -11.02 -22.18 22.77
CA PRO A 225 -9.64 -21.81 22.48
C PRO A 225 -8.70 -23.02 22.33
N LEU A 226 -7.70 -22.92 21.46
CA LEU A 226 -6.67 -23.96 21.31
C LEU A 226 -5.65 -23.91 22.46
N GLU A 227 -5.91 -24.67 23.54
CA GLU A 227 -5.11 -24.66 24.78
C GLU A 227 -3.69 -25.23 24.64
N SER A 228 -3.38 -25.91 23.52
CA SER A 228 -2.06 -26.50 23.27
C SER A 228 -0.98 -25.47 22.94
N LEU A 229 -1.35 -24.27 22.47
CA LEU A 229 -0.42 -23.19 22.18
C LEU A 229 0.04 -22.54 23.49
N LYS A 230 1.37 -22.41 23.62
CA LYS A 230 1.99 -21.72 24.74
C LYS A 230 2.44 -20.32 24.33
N PRO A 231 2.41 -19.33 25.22
CA PRO A 231 2.86 -17.98 24.94
C PRO A 231 4.32 -17.95 24.47
N ILE A 232 4.62 -17.05 23.53
CA ILE A 232 5.97 -16.70 23.12
C ILE A 232 6.25 -15.30 23.65
N GLU A 233 7.35 -15.16 24.39
CA GLU A 233 7.84 -13.86 24.85
C GLU A 233 9.11 -13.51 24.10
N ILE A 234 9.18 -12.29 23.58
CA ILE A 234 10.35 -11.73 22.90
C ILE A 234 10.86 -10.58 23.76
N THR A 235 12.11 -10.68 24.23
CA THR A 235 12.72 -9.68 25.10
C THR A 235 14.07 -9.23 24.57
N GLN A 236 14.38 -7.94 24.71
CA GLN A 236 15.68 -7.35 24.45
C GLN A 236 16.19 -6.69 25.76
N PRO A 237 16.85 -7.46 26.67
CA PRO A 237 17.19 -6.97 28.02
C PRO A 237 18.12 -5.75 28.02
N GLU A 238 18.92 -5.56 26.95
CA GLU A 238 19.83 -4.41 26.78
C GLU A 238 19.17 -3.26 25.99
N GLY A 239 17.87 -3.41 25.65
CA GLY A 239 17.11 -2.46 24.84
C GLY A 239 17.23 -2.69 23.33
N ARG A 240 16.57 -1.84 22.58
CA ARG A 240 16.53 -1.86 21.10
C ARG A 240 17.88 -1.47 20.50
N SER A 241 18.25 -2.10 19.38
CA SER A 241 19.47 -1.75 18.64
C SER A 241 19.27 -0.60 17.64
N PHE A 242 18.07 -0.06 17.50
CA PHE A 242 17.76 1.06 16.63
C PHE A 242 17.43 2.33 17.41
N THR A 243 17.61 3.47 16.75
CA THR A 243 17.22 4.79 17.25
C THR A 243 16.26 5.46 16.28
N VAL A 244 15.35 6.27 16.82
CA VAL A 244 14.41 7.12 16.05
C VAL A 244 14.53 8.54 16.57
N ASP A 245 14.80 9.49 15.67
CA ASP A 245 14.93 10.91 15.99
C ASP A 245 14.32 11.75 14.86
N ASP A 246 13.25 12.49 15.14
CA ASP A 246 12.48 13.30 14.18
C ASP A 246 12.24 12.58 12.83
N GLY A 247 11.76 11.32 12.92
CA GLY A 247 11.51 10.46 11.77
C GLY A 247 12.75 9.85 11.12
N ARG A 248 13.96 10.14 11.59
CA ARG A 248 15.19 9.46 11.15
C ARG A 248 15.39 8.19 11.95
N VAL A 249 15.54 7.07 11.25
CA VAL A 249 15.76 5.74 11.82
C VAL A 249 17.19 5.29 11.52
N ARG A 250 17.92 4.83 12.54
CA ARG A 250 19.23 4.20 12.38
C ARG A 250 19.24 2.82 13.03
N TRP A 251 19.70 1.83 12.29
CA TRP A 251 19.82 0.46 12.76
C TRP A 251 21.00 -0.27 12.10
N GLY A 252 21.97 -0.70 12.89
CA GLY A 252 23.19 -1.32 12.37
C GLY A 252 23.87 -0.42 11.33
N LYS A 253 23.88 -0.84 10.06
CA LYS A 253 24.42 -0.08 8.92
C LYS A 253 23.36 0.72 8.16
N TRP A 254 22.08 0.59 8.54
CA TRP A 254 20.97 1.31 7.93
C TRP A 254 20.78 2.71 8.50
N ASP A 255 20.49 3.64 7.62
CA ASP A 255 20.05 5.01 7.94
C ASP A 255 18.98 5.41 6.93
N LEU A 256 17.81 5.85 7.40
CA LEU A 256 16.69 6.24 6.59
C LEU A 256 15.77 7.23 7.35
N ARG A 257 14.78 7.76 6.65
CA ARG A 257 13.68 8.51 7.26
C ARG A 257 12.36 7.85 6.95
N ILE A 258 11.41 7.99 7.87
CA ILE A 258 10.02 7.60 7.69
C ILE A 258 9.14 8.83 7.49
N GLY A 259 8.09 8.67 6.71
CA GLY A 259 6.98 9.60 6.53
C GLY A 259 5.65 8.88 6.56
N PHE A 260 4.56 9.66 6.64
CA PHE A 260 3.21 9.12 6.59
C PHE A 260 2.26 10.13 5.93
N ASN A 261 1.38 9.65 5.06
CA ASN A 261 0.30 10.43 4.47
C ASN A 261 -0.95 9.58 4.23
N GLU A 262 -2.08 10.23 4.00
CA GLU A 262 -3.40 9.57 3.89
C GLU A 262 -3.50 8.60 2.71
N ARG A 263 -2.75 8.84 1.61
CA ARG A 263 -2.86 8.08 0.36
C ARG A 263 -1.95 6.87 0.30
N GLU A 264 -0.70 7.02 0.78
CA GLU A 264 0.33 5.99 0.66
C GLU A 264 0.61 5.28 2.00
N GLY A 265 0.12 5.85 3.11
CA GLY A 265 0.49 5.40 4.45
C GLY A 265 1.96 5.65 4.74
N LEU A 266 2.66 4.62 5.19
CA LEU A 266 4.08 4.65 5.50
C LEU A 266 4.92 4.85 4.24
N THR A 267 5.78 5.87 4.25
CA THR A 267 6.79 6.13 3.22
C THR A 267 8.19 6.08 3.82
N LEU A 268 9.15 5.51 3.09
CA LEU A 268 10.54 5.46 3.47
C LEU A 268 11.35 6.39 2.57
N HIS A 269 12.29 7.15 3.16
CA HIS A 269 13.07 8.14 2.44
C HIS A 269 14.55 8.03 2.74
N GLN A 270 15.40 8.43 1.79
CA GLN A 270 16.86 8.53 1.93
C GLN A 270 17.50 7.25 2.49
N ILE A 271 17.01 6.08 2.04
CA ILE A 271 17.48 4.78 2.51
C ILE A 271 18.92 4.60 2.09
N SER A 272 19.81 4.38 3.07
CA SER A 272 21.23 4.14 2.86
C SER A 272 21.72 2.98 3.72
N PHE A 273 22.77 2.31 3.26
CA PHE A 273 23.46 1.23 3.97
C PHE A 273 24.96 1.52 4.02
N ASP A 274 25.52 1.56 5.22
CA ASP A 274 26.94 1.92 5.48
C ASP A 274 27.32 3.27 4.83
N GLY A 275 26.44 4.27 4.95
CA GLY A 275 26.59 5.61 4.37
C GLY A 275 26.44 5.70 2.85
N ARG A 276 26.15 4.61 2.17
CA ARG A 276 25.95 4.57 0.71
C ARG A 276 24.44 4.58 0.39
N PRO A 277 23.97 5.51 -0.45
CA PRO A 277 22.56 5.60 -0.81
C PRO A 277 22.11 4.37 -1.62
N VAL A 278 20.88 3.93 -1.37
CA VAL A 278 20.24 2.79 -2.04
C VAL A 278 18.95 3.24 -2.74
N CYS A 279 18.07 3.91 -2.01
CA CYS A 279 16.78 4.36 -2.52
C CYS A 279 16.41 5.70 -1.87
N TYR A 280 16.06 6.69 -2.69
CA TYR A 280 15.64 8.01 -2.20
C TYR A 280 14.26 7.97 -1.57
N ARG A 281 13.31 7.25 -2.19
CA ARG A 281 11.94 7.13 -1.72
C ARG A 281 11.36 5.77 -2.09
N ALA A 282 10.70 5.13 -1.13
CA ALA A 282 9.97 3.88 -1.32
C ALA A 282 8.59 3.96 -0.65
N SER A 283 7.54 3.57 -1.37
CA SER A 283 6.15 3.54 -0.87
C SER A 283 5.29 2.60 -1.72
N VAL A 284 4.11 2.23 -1.22
CA VAL A 284 3.02 1.72 -2.05
C VAL A 284 2.21 2.92 -2.53
N ALA A 285 2.36 3.27 -3.80
CA ALA A 285 1.82 4.52 -4.36
C ALA A 285 0.40 4.39 -4.90
N GLU A 286 -0.06 3.18 -5.15
CA GLU A 286 -1.44 2.88 -5.56
C GLU A 286 -1.75 1.40 -5.34
N MET A 287 -3.04 1.09 -5.19
CA MET A 287 -3.55 -0.26 -5.30
C MET A 287 -4.91 -0.25 -6.01
N VAL A 288 -5.20 -1.35 -6.71
CA VAL A 288 -6.50 -1.56 -7.36
C VAL A 288 -7.01 -2.96 -7.07
N VAL A 289 -8.31 -3.05 -6.77
CA VAL A 289 -9.03 -4.30 -6.48
C VAL A 289 -10.16 -4.47 -7.50
N PRO A 290 -9.88 -5.05 -8.69
CA PRO A 290 -10.89 -5.35 -9.68
C PRO A 290 -11.62 -6.66 -9.34
N TYR A 291 -12.96 -6.63 -9.40
CA TYR A 291 -13.83 -7.79 -9.21
C TYR A 291 -14.24 -8.37 -10.56
N ALA A 292 -14.41 -9.69 -10.60
CA ALA A 292 -14.63 -10.44 -11.85
C ALA A 292 -16.11 -10.58 -12.27
N ASP A 293 -17.08 -10.21 -11.43
CA ASP A 293 -18.49 -10.49 -11.67
C ASP A 293 -19.10 -9.53 -12.72
N PRO A 294 -19.54 -10.00 -13.89
CA PRO A 294 -20.10 -9.18 -14.96
C PRO A 294 -21.58 -8.84 -14.76
N ALA A 295 -22.20 -9.22 -13.66
CA ALA A 295 -23.62 -8.97 -13.40
C ALA A 295 -23.97 -7.47 -13.48
N PRO A 296 -25.19 -7.08 -13.91
CA PRO A 296 -25.60 -5.68 -14.03
C PRO A 296 -25.45 -4.86 -12.75
N THR A 297 -25.44 -5.51 -11.60
CA THR A 297 -25.26 -4.88 -10.29
C THR A 297 -23.82 -4.88 -9.81
N ARG A 298 -22.87 -5.55 -10.52
CA ARG A 298 -21.50 -5.78 -10.03
C ARG A 298 -20.38 -5.43 -10.99
N PHE A 299 -20.59 -5.32 -12.31
CA PHE A 299 -19.55 -5.10 -13.33
C PHE A 299 -18.67 -3.87 -13.09
N TRP A 300 -19.14 -2.93 -12.31
CA TRP A 300 -18.46 -1.67 -12.00
C TRP A 300 -17.55 -1.75 -10.76
N GLN A 301 -17.55 -2.85 -10.02
CA GLN A 301 -16.74 -3.02 -8.81
C GLN A 301 -15.26 -3.10 -9.14
N ASN A 302 -14.59 -1.98 -9.04
CA ASN A 302 -13.16 -1.83 -9.26
C ASN A 302 -12.67 -0.66 -8.41
N TYR A 303 -11.99 -0.94 -7.31
CA TYR A 303 -11.64 0.05 -6.29
C TYR A 303 -10.16 0.39 -6.32
N PHE A 304 -9.83 1.68 -6.27
CA PHE A 304 -8.47 2.18 -6.08
C PHE A 304 -8.34 2.68 -4.64
N ASP A 305 -7.99 1.80 -3.73
CA ASP A 305 -8.06 2.07 -2.29
C ASP A 305 -7.16 3.22 -1.84
N CYS A 306 -5.99 3.40 -2.48
CA CYS A 306 -5.14 4.55 -2.22
C CYS A 306 -5.75 5.84 -2.78
N GLY A 307 -6.11 5.85 -4.07
CA GLY A 307 -6.48 7.08 -4.77
C GLY A 307 -7.94 7.47 -4.69
N GLU A 308 -8.87 6.53 -4.47
CA GLU A 308 -10.30 6.80 -4.33
C GLU A 308 -10.75 6.97 -2.88
N TYR A 309 -10.07 6.31 -1.91
CA TYR A 309 -10.52 6.30 -0.51
C TYR A 309 -9.48 6.84 0.48
N MET A 310 -8.23 7.12 0.03
CA MET A 310 -7.16 7.54 0.94
C MET A 310 -7.01 6.55 2.10
N PHE A 311 -6.76 5.28 1.79
CA PHE A 311 -6.87 4.13 2.70
C PHE A 311 -6.11 4.29 4.01
N ALA A 312 -4.97 4.99 4.01
CA ALA A 312 -4.19 5.20 5.22
C ALA A 312 -4.79 6.24 6.19
N ARG A 313 -5.87 6.95 5.78
CA ARG A 313 -6.70 7.75 6.68
C ARG A 313 -7.35 6.91 7.78
N TYR A 314 -7.54 5.62 7.51
CA TYR A 314 -8.18 4.64 8.38
C TYR A 314 -7.17 3.76 9.11
N ALA A 315 -5.86 4.06 9.03
CA ALA A 315 -4.83 3.25 9.66
C ALA A 315 -5.10 2.99 11.15
N ASP A 316 -4.84 1.77 11.57
CA ASP A 316 -5.09 1.30 12.93
C ASP A 316 -4.15 1.96 13.95
N SER A 317 -4.68 2.11 15.16
CA SER A 317 -3.89 2.38 16.36
C SER A 317 -3.36 1.05 16.91
N LEU A 318 -2.13 0.69 16.51
CA LEU A 318 -1.55 -0.63 16.77
C LEU A 318 -1.36 -0.92 18.27
N GLN A 319 -1.54 -2.17 18.66
CA GLN A 319 -1.53 -2.62 20.05
C GLN A 319 -0.48 -3.70 20.29
N LEU A 320 0.30 -3.52 21.37
CA LEU A 320 1.26 -4.51 21.81
C LEU A 320 0.57 -5.80 22.25
N GLY A 321 1.07 -6.92 21.74
CA GLY A 321 0.55 -8.25 22.07
C GLY A 321 -0.51 -8.76 21.10
N CYS A 322 -1.17 -7.85 20.34
CA CYS A 322 -2.10 -8.20 19.26
C CYS A 322 -1.43 -8.03 17.89
N ASP A 323 -1.01 -6.80 17.55
CA ASP A 323 -0.46 -6.48 16.24
C ASP A 323 1.06 -6.69 16.16
N CYS A 324 1.76 -6.54 17.28
CA CYS A 324 3.21 -6.58 17.37
C CYS A 324 3.68 -7.31 18.64
N LEU A 325 4.77 -8.08 18.54
CA LEU A 325 5.44 -8.74 19.68
C LEU A 325 6.90 -8.28 19.79
N GLY A 326 7.38 -8.06 21.02
CA GLY A 326 8.77 -7.70 21.30
C GLY A 326 8.93 -6.34 21.97
N ASP A 327 10.13 -5.75 21.87
CA ASP A 327 10.40 -4.38 22.33
C ASP A 327 10.02 -3.39 21.22
N ILE A 328 8.78 -2.89 21.29
CA ILE A 328 8.15 -2.12 20.22
C ILE A 328 8.37 -0.62 20.41
N HIS A 329 8.67 0.08 19.32
CA HIS A 329 8.60 1.53 19.22
C HIS A 329 7.45 1.93 18.30
N TYR A 330 6.49 2.64 18.84
CA TYR A 330 5.38 3.18 18.07
C TYR A 330 5.64 4.64 17.70
N VAL A 331 5.15 5.03 16.51
CA VAL A 331 5.15 6.43 16.05
C VAL A 331 3.73 6.82 15.68
N ASP A 332 3.29 7.97 16.21
CA ASP A 332 2.02 8.56 15.87
C ASP A 332 2.10 9.22 14.48
N ALA A 333 0.99 9.23 13.74
CA ALA A 333 0.86 9.97 12.49
C ALA A 333 -0.19 11.09 12.64
N VAL A 334 0.08 12.24 12.03
CA VAL A 334 -0.87 13.36 11.98
C VAL A 334 -1.35 13.54 10.54
N ILE A 335 -2.67 13.55 10.37
CA ILE A 335 -3.38 13.80 9.12
C ILE A 335 -4.41 14.92 9.34
N ALA A 336 -5.13 15.32 8.31
CA ALA A 336 -6.28 16.21 8.44
C ALA A 336 -7.60 15.43 8.40
N ASP A 337 -8.59 15.86 9.20
CA ASP A 337 -9.98 15.42 9.01
C ASP A 337 -10.64 16.20 7.85
N ASP A 338 -11.86 15.83 7.47
CA ASP A 338 -12.60 16.47 6.38
C ASP A 338 -12.84 17.98 6.62
N LEU A 339 -12.74 18.46 7.85
CA LEU A 339 -12.85 19.87 8.20
C LEU A 339 -11.49 20.60 8.27
N GLY A 340 -10.41 19.88 7.90
CA GLY A 340 -9.05 20.40 7.94
C GLY A 340 -8.50 20.56 9.36
N ARG A 341 -9.05 19.85 10.34
CA ARG A 341 -8.53 19.83 11.71
C ARG A 341 -7.51 18.69 11.85
N PRO A 342 -6.48 18.86 12.67
CA PRO A 342 -5.51 17.80 12.89
C PRO A 342 -6.16 16.57 13.55
N LYS A 343 -5.96 15.40 12.94
CA LYS A 343 -6.34 14.08 13.47
C LYS A 343 -5.07 13.29 13.71
N THR A 344 -4.83 12.88 14.95
CA THR A 344 -3.70 12.03 15.30
C THR A 344 -4.12 10.58 15.30
N ILE A 345 -3.44 9.75 14.52
CA ILE A 345 -3.53 8.29 14.58
C ILE A 345 -2.42 7.85 15.54
N THR A 346 -2.80 7.48 16.75
CA THR A 346 -1.86 7.03 17.79
C THR A 346 -1.30 5.65 17.40
N ASN A 347 0.01 5.44 17.58
CA ASN A 347 0.67 4.19 17.22
C ASN A 347 0.44 3.75 15.76
N ALA A 348 0.39 4.69 14.82
CA ALA A 348 0.13 4.40 13.42
C ALA A 348 1.23 3.55 12.77
N ILE A 349 2.48 3.71 13.22
CA ILE A 349 3.63 2.96 12.71
C ILE A 349 4.24 2.16 13.86
N CYS A 350 4.50 0.88 13.60
CA CYS A 350 5.21 -0.03 14.51
C CYS A 350 6.64 -0.27 14.00
N MET A 351 7.60 -0.19 14.91
CA MET A 351 8.99 -0.58 14.63
C MET A 351 9.50 -1.53 15.70
N HIS A 352 10.12 -2.62 15.28
CA HIS A 352 10.75 -3.60 16.16
C HIS A 352 11.79 -4.45 15.43
N GLU A 353 12.58 -5.18 16.18
CA GLU A 353 13.52 -6.15 15.66
C GLU A 353 12.97 -7.57 15.78
N GLU A 354 13.20 -8.38 14.76
CA GLU A 354 12.88 -9.80 14.76
C GLU A 354 14.12 -10.66 14.55
N ASP A 355 14.20 -11.77 15.26
CA ASP A 355 15.08 -12.87 14.87
C ASP A 355 14.49 -13.59 13.66
N TYR A 356 15.26 -13.70 12.57
CA TYR A 356 14.82 -14.32 11.31
C TYR A 356 15.64 -15.56 10.95
N GLY A 357 16.11 -16.29 11.96
CA GLY A 357 16.80 -17.55 11.76
C GLY A 357 18.28 -17.39 11.41
N VAL A 358 18.76 -18.19 10.45
CA VAL A 358 20.18 -18.22 10.07
C VAL A 358 20.47 -17.17 9.01
N LEU A 359 21.45 -16.28 9.27
CA LEU A 359 21.97 -15.33 8.29
C LEU A 359 22.98 -16.01 7.35
N TRP A 360 23.99 -16.66 7.95
CA TRP A 360 24.90 -17.52 7.23
C TRP A 360 25.48 -18.59 8.16
N LYS A 361 25.83 -19.73 7.56
CA LYS A 361 26.38 -20.88 8.28
C LYS A 361 27.28 -21.68 7.36
N HIS A 362 28.43 -22.12 7.88
CA HIS A 362 29.25 -23.12 7.20
C HIS A 362 29.94 -24.03 8.21
N SER A 363 30.02 -25.33 7.86
CA SER A 363 30.87 -26.31 8.53
C SER A 363 31.81 -26.86 7.46
N ASP A 364 33.08 -26.51 7.59
CA ASP A 364 34.10 -26.84 6.61
C ASP A 364 34.70 -28.23 6.86
N LEU A 365 34.73 -29.03 5.80
CA LEU A 365 35.19 -30.39 5.89
C LEU A 365 36.73 -30.50 6.09
N PHE A 366 37.48 -29.55 5.54
CA PHE A 366 38.96 -29.61 5.54
C PHE A 366 39.54 -28.97 6.78
N THR A 367 39.07 -27.81 7.19
CA THR A 367 39.57 -27.08 8.35
C THR A 367 38.87 -27.44 9.65
N GLN A 368 37.76 -28.22 9.57
CA GLN A 368 36.88 -28.54 10.70
C GLN A 368 36.30 -27.29 11.39
N SER A 369 36.37 -26.13 10.75
CA SER A 369 35.79 -24.91 11.27
C SER A 369 34.26 -24.94 11.17
N ARG A 370 33.59 -24.38 12.17
CA ARG A 370 32.12 -24.28 12.23
C ARG A 370 31.74 -22.88 12.67
N GLU A 371 31.05 -22.16 11.80
CA GLU A 371 30.59 -20.80 12.08
C GLU A 371 29.14 -20.63 11.70
N VAL A 372 28.42 -19.82 12.50
CA VAL A 372 27.02 -19.43 12.25
C VAL A 372 26.77 -18.02 12.75
N ARG A 373 25.96 -17.27 12.00
CA ARG A 373 25.39 -16.00 12.45
C ARG A 373 23.89 -16.02 12.24
N ARG A 374 23.18 -15.36 13.17
CA ARG A 374 21.72 -15.21 13.08
C ARG A 374 21.35 -13.96 12.32
N GLN A 375 20.30 -14.08 11.52
CA GLN A 375 19.67 -12.96 10.84
C GLN A 375 18.77 -12.22 11.83
N ARG A 376 18.91 -10.91 11.86
CA ARG A 376 17.90 -9.99 12.39
C ARG A 376 17.36 -9.15 11.26
N ARG A 377 16.10 -8.73 11.40
CA ARG A 377 15.52 -7.71 10.53
C ARG A 377 14.87 -6.63 11.37
N LEU A 378 15.00 -5.39 10.94
CA LEU A 378 14.19 -4.28 11.44
C LEU A 378 12.89 -4.28 10.67
N VAL A 379 11.79 -4.29 11.38
CA VAL A 379 10.44 -4.18 10.85
C VAL A 379 9.97 -2.75 11.02
N ILE A 380 9.42 -2.16 9.95
CA ILE A 380 8.71 -0.87 9.97
C ILE A 380 7.39 -1.12 9.26
N SER A 381 6.28 -1.02 9.98
CA SER A 381 4.98 -1.44 9.46
C SER A 381 3.84 -0.54 9.90
N PHE A 382 2.76 -0.58 9.14
CA PHE A 382 1.44 -0.06 9.51
C PHE A 382 0.36 -1.02 9.02
N PHE A 383 -0.83 -0.90 9.61
CA PHE A 383 -2.01 -1.69 9.24
C PHE A 383 -3.18 -0.76 8.98
N THR A 384 -4.06 -1.11 8.03
CA THR A 384 -5.20 -0.27 7.70
C THR A 384 -6.38 -1.10 7.19
N PRO A 385 -7.58 -0.93 7.76
CA PRO A 385 -8.80 -1.42 7.15
C PRO A 385 -9.19 -0.55 5.95
N ILE A 386 -9.79 -1.16 4.96
CA ILE A 386 -10.47 -0.48 3.87
C ILE A 386 -11.73 -1.27 3.49
N GLY A 387 -12.89 -0.74 3.88
CA GLY A 387 -14.16 -1.43 3.73
C GLY A 387 -14.19 -2.74 4.51
N ASN A 388 -14.15 -3.86 3.80
CA ASN A 388 -14.20 -5.21 4.34
C ASN A 388 -12.83 -5.87 4.55
N TYR A 389 -11.79 -5.34 3.91
CA TYR A 389 -10.43 -5.89 4.00
C TYR A 389 -9.55 -5.09 4.97
N ASP A 390 -8.54 -5.78 5.48
CA ASP A 390 -7.47 -5.24 6.31
C ASP A 390 -6.12 -5.56 5.67
N TYR A 391 -5.27 -4.54 5.51
CA TYR A 391 -3.96 -4.69 4.90
C TYR A 391 -2.86 -4.24 5.84
N GLY A 392 -1.88 -5.12 6.06
CA GLY A 392 -0.64 -4.80 6.75
C GLY A 392 0.51 -4.63 5.75
N PHE A 393 1.23 -3.52 5.84
CA PHE A 393 2.38 -3.21 5.00
C PHE A 393 3.64 -3.25 5.83
N TYR A 394 4.53 -4.21 5.55
CA TYR A 394 5.71 -4.51 6.34
C TYR A 394 6.97 -4.32 5.52
N TRP A 395 7.73 -3.27 5.82
CA TRP A 395 9.07 -3.09 5.30
C TRP A 395 10.06 -3.77 6.22
N TYR A 396 10.87 -4.66 5.67
CA TYR A 396 11.93 -5.38 6.37
C TYR A 396 13.29 -4.94 5.85
N LEU A 397 14.16 -4.53 6.78
CA LEU A 397 15.55 -4.22 6.51
C LEU A 397 16.41 -5.31 7.15
N TYR A 398 17.32 -5.91 6.37
CA TYR A 398 18.12 -7.05 6.80
C TYR A 398 19.58 -6.66 7.00
N LEU A 399 20.33 -7.43 7.83
CA LEU A 399 21.74 -7.19 8.12
C LEU A 399 22.66 -7.36 6.91
N ASP A 400 22.22 -8.04 5.87
CA ASP A 400 22.96 -8.25 4.62
C ASP A 400 22.71 -7.18 3.55
N GLY A 401 21.98 -6.12 3.88
CA GLY A 401 21.64 -5.04 2.95
C GLY A 401 20.38 -5.31 2.12
N THR A 402 19.67 -6.41 2.34
CA THR A 402 18.39 -6.71 1.69
C THR A 402 17.27 -5.83 2.23
N ILE A 403 16.39 -5.37 1.36
CA ILE A 403 15.11 -4.70 1.68
C ILE A 403 13.99 -5.58 1.14
N GLN A 404 12.94 -5.81 1.92
CA GLN A 404 11.75 -6.53 1.48
C GLN A 404 10.50 -5.73 1.84
N LEU A 405 9.52 -5.71 0.96
CA LEU A 405 8.15 -5.34 1.28
C LEU A 405 7.30 -6.60 1.27
N GLU A 406 6.58 -6.84 2.34
CA GLU A 406 5.52 -7.84 2.45
C GLU A 406 4.20 -7.14 2.74
N VAL A 407 3.18 -7.47 1.96
CA VAL A 407 1.80 -7.08 2.22
C VAL A 407 1.05 -8.28 2.75
N LYS A 408 0.33 -8.09 3.85
CA LYS A 408 -0.55 -9.06 4.50
C LYS A 408 -1.99 -8.63 4.24
N ALA A 409 -2.74 -9.44 3.51
CA ALA A 409 -4.15 -9.21 3.23
C ALA A 409 -5.01 -10.15 4.08
N THR A 410 -5.93 -9.59 4.85
CA THR A 410 -6.87 -10.30 5.72
C THR A 410 -8.20 -9.56 5.81
N GLY A 411 -9.03 -9.78 6.81
CA GLY A 411 -10.33 -9.17 6.99
C GLY A 411 -11.46 -10.06 6.46
N VAL A 412 -12.57 -9.48 6.07
CA VAL A 412 -13.74 -10.19 5.59
C VAL A 412 -13.80 -10.12 4.07
N VAL A 413 -14.00 -11.24 3.38
CA VAL A 413 -14.20 -11.23 1.92
C VAL A 413 -15.45 -10.43 1.55
N PHE A 414 -15.40 -9.65 0.46
CA PHE A 414 -16.59 -8.99 -0.06
C PHE A 414 -17.59 -10.04 -0.54
N THR A 415 -18.84 -9.96 -0.09
CA THR A 415 -19.81 -11.04 -0.24
C THR A 415 -20.89 -10.77 -1.29
N ALA A 416 -21.53 -11.84 -1.70
CA ALA A 416 -22.68 -11.88 -2.59
C ALA A 416 -23.65 -12.97 -2.16
N ALA A 417 -24.94 -12.84 -2.46
CA ALA A 417 -25.85 -13.98 -2.34
C ALA A 417 -25.50 -15.02 -3.41
N TYR A 418 -25.35 -16.29 -3.01
CA TYR A 418 -24.93 -17.35 -3.93
C TYR A 418 -26.15 -18.11 -4.47
N PRO A 419 -26.31 -18.23 -5.81
CA PRO A 419 -27.47 -18.90 -6.39
C PRO A 419 -27.35 -20.42 -6.33
N GLU A 420 -28.45 -21.14 -6.17
CA GLU A 420 -28.50 -22.61 -6.17
C GLU A 420 -27.92 -23.25 -7.44
N GLY A 421 -27.94 -22.55 -8.56
CA GLY A 421 -27.34 -23.01 -9.83
C GLY A 421 -25.85 -22.85 -9.96
N GLY A 422 -25.18 -22.30 -8.95
CA GLY A 422 -23.76 -21.96 -9.02
C GLY A 422 -23.49 -20.58 -9.64
N ASN A 423 -22.25 -20.09 -9.49
CA ASN A 423 -21.77 -18.84 -10.08
C ASN A 423 -20.30 -19.03 -10.54
N ASP A 424 -20.03 -18.83 -11.84
CA ASP A 424 -18.69 -18.98 -12.42
C ASP A 424 -17.70 -17.90 -11.95
N TYR A 425 -18.17 -16.84 -11.29
CA TYR A 425 -17.38 -15.67 -10.88
C TYR A 425 -17.26 -15.53 -9.36
N ALA A 426 -17.72 -16.51 -8.59
CA ALA A 426 -17.67 -16.51 -7.14
C ALA A 426 -17.52 -17.93 -6.58
N THR A 427 -16.98 -18.05 -5.37
CA THR A 427 -17.02 -19.29 -4.58
C THR A 427 -18.12 -19.20 -3.54
N GLU A 428 -18.89 -20.27 -3.32
CA GLU A 428 -19.73 -20.40 -2.13
C GLU A 428 -18.85 -20.62 -0.91
N VAL A 429 -18.86 -19.69 0.03
CA VAL A 429 -18.01 -19.73 1.23
C VAL A 429 -18.79 -20.16 2.47
N ALA A 430 -20.12 -19.99 2.44
CA ALA A 430 -21.06 -20.52 3.42
C ALA A 430 -22.42 -20.74 2.73
N PRO A 431 -23.37 -21.48 3.34
CA PRO A 431 -24.64 -21.78 2.69
C PRO A 431 -25.38 -20.55 2.17
N GLY A 432 -25.53 -20.46 0.85
CA GLY A 432 -26.16 -19.33 0.15
C GLY A 432 -25.33 -18.03 0.13
N LEU A 433 -24.11 -18.04 0.65
CA LEU A 433 -23.21 -16.90 0.70
C LEU A 433 -22.01 -17.14 -0.22
N GLY A 434 -21.83 -16.27 -1.20
CA GLY A 434 -20.72 -16.30 -2.14
C GLY A 434 -19.71 -15.20 -1.87
N ALA A 435 -18.48 -15.41 -2.32
CA ALA A 435 -17.42 -14.41 -2.36
C ALA A 435 -16.91 -14.27 -3.81
N PRO A 436 -17.15 -13.14 -4.49
CA PRO A 436 -16.71 -12.92 -5.87
C PRO A 436 -15.20 -12.98 -6.04
N TYR A 437 -14.74 -13.51 -7.18
CA TYR A 437 -13.31 -13.49 -7.56
C TYR A 437 -12.84 -12.06 -7.77
N HIS A 438 -11.61 -11.78 -7.36
CA HIS A 438 -11.01 -10.45 -7.48
C HIS A 438 -9.49 -10.52 -7.44
N GLN A 439 -8.86 -9.38 -7.68
CA GLN A 439 -7.42 -9.24 -7.59
C GLN A 439 -7.06 -8.13 -6.59
N HIS A 440 -5.93 -8.28 -5.91
CA HIS A 440 -5.29 -7.21 -5.15
C HIS A 440 -3.99 -6.87 -5.85
N LEU A 441 -3.92 -5.72 -6.52
CA LEU A 441 -2.77 -5.31 -7.31
C LEU A 441 -2.20 -4.02 -6.74
N PHE A 442 -1.00 -4.10 -6.18
CA PHE A 442 -0.27 -2.99 -5.56
C PHE A 442 0.79 -2.47 -6.52
N SER A 443 1.07 -1.18 -6.49
CA SER A 443 2.18 -0.56 -7.20
C SER A 443 3.12 0.14 -6.25
N ALA A 444 4.33 -0.40 -6.09
CA ALA A 444 5.40 0.25 -5.34
C ALA A 444 6.11 1.29 -6.20
N ARG A 445 6.32 2.48 -5.65
CA ARG A 445 7.21 3.52 -6.18
C ARG A 445 8.57 3.39 -5.51
N LEU A 446 9.60 3.11 -6.31
CA LEU A 446 10.98 2.95 -5.87
C LEU A 446 11.85 3.97 -6.62
N ASP A 447 12.07 5.12 -6.00
CA ASP A 447 12.93 6.18 -6.52
C ASP A 447 14.38 5.84 -6.15
N MET A 448 15.07 5.20 -7.10
CA MET A 448 16.36 4.56 -6.84
C MET A 448 17.52 5.56 -6.84
N THR A 449 18.48 5.32 -5.94
CA THR A 449 19.71 6.10 -5.83
C THR A 449 20.91 5.21 -5.51
N VAL A 450 21.02 4.10 -6.23
CA VAL A 450 22.09 3.11 -5.98
C VAL A 450 23.46 3.75 -6.16
N ASP A 451 24.10 4.05 -5.02
CA ASP A 451 25.40 4.71 -4.92
C ASP A 451 25.47 6.07 -5.67
N GLY A 452 24.32 6.73 -5.82
CA GLY A 452 24.12 8.01 -6.49
C GLY A 452 22.86 8.05 -7.35
N VAL A 453 22.51 9.22 -7.86
CA VAL A 453 21.24 9.45 -8.59
C VAL A 453 21.24 8.91 -10.03
N ARG A 454 22.40 8.67 -10.63
CA ARG A 454 22.51 8.19 -12.01
C ARG A 454 22.51 6.67 -12.04
N ASN A 455 21.36 6.10 -12.39
CA ASN A 455 21.16 4.67 -12.42
C ASN A 455 20.69 4.18 -13.79
N ALA A 456 20.72 2.88 -14.00
CA ALA A 456 20.22 2.21 -15.19
C ALA A 456 19.59 0.87 -14.80
N VAL A 457 18.72 0.34 -15.63
CA VAL A 457 18.01 -0.91 -15.35
C VAL A 457 18.38 -1.98 -16.37
N GLU A 458 18.74 -3.17 -15.86
CA GLU A 458 18.98 -4.37 -16.67
C GLU A 458 17.93 -5.43 -16.35
N GLU A 459 17.27 -5.95 -17.36
CA GLU A 459 16.51 -7.19 -17.26
C GLU A 459 17.48 -8.37 -17.29
N VAL A 460 17.36 -9.26 -16.32
CA VAL A 460 18.26 -10.40 -16.12
C VAL A 460 17.46 -11.69 -16.13
N GLU A 461 17.87 -12.61 -17.01
CA GLU A 461 17.20 -13.88 -17.22
C GLU A 461 18.20 -15.04 -17.20
N ALA A 462 17.77 -16.21 -16.75
CA ALA A 462 18.48 -17.47 -16.91
C ALA A 462 18.01 -18.16 -18.18
N GLY A 463 18.93 -18.75 -18.94
CA GLY A 463 18.58 -19.52 -20.13
C GLY A 463 19.54 -20.67 -20.39
N PRO A 464 19.06 -21.80 -20.93
CA PRO A 464 19.91 -22.92 -21.30
C PRO A 464 20.84 -22.52 -22.45
N VAL A 465 21.99 -23.16 -22.48
CA VAL A 465 22.89 -23.16 -23.65
C VAL A 465 22.58 -24.39 -24.46
N PRO A 466 22.30 -24.27 -25.77
CA PRO A 466 22.04 -25.42 -26.62
C PRO A 466 23.19 -26.44 -26.58
N MET A 467 22.85 -27.73 -26.67
CA MET A 467 23.82 -28.79 -26.78
C MET A 467 24.59 -28.65 -28.10
N GLY A 468 25.92 -28.77 -28.06
CA GLY A 468 26.80 -28.57 -29.20
C GLY A 468 28.28 -28.57 -28.80
N GLU A 469 29.17 -28.06 -29.63
CA GLU A 469 30.62 -28.04 -29.42
C GLU A 469 31.02 -27.39 -28.10
N GLY A 470 30.40 -26.27 -27.76
CA GLY A 470 30.63 -25.54 -26.46
C GLY A 470 29.87 -26.11 -25.28
N ASN A 471 28.96 -27.06 -25.48
CA ASN A 471 28.13 -27.67 -24.43
C ASN A 471 27.75 -29.12 -24.82
N PRO A 472 28.73 -30.02 -24.92
CA PRO A 472 28.52 -31.38 -25.49
C PRO A 472 27.58 -32.23 -24.64
N TYR A 473 27.40 -31.94 -23.36
CA TYR A 473 26.49 -32.68 -22.45
C TYR A 473 25.17 -31.99 -22.19
N GLY A 474 24.94 -30.78 -22.74
CA GLY A 474 23.69 -30.06 -22.67
C GLY A 474 23.29 -29.52 -21.28
N ASN A 475 24.20 -29.52 -20.30
CA ASN A 475 23.92 -29.13 -18.92
C ASN A 475 24.22 -27.66 -18.62
N ALA A 476 24.77 -26.89 -19.56
CA ALA A 476 25.12 -25.52 -19.34
C ALA A 476 23.89 -24.58 -19.43
N PHE A 477 23.85 -23.62 -18.56
CA PHE A 477 22.94 -22.46 -18.62
C PHE A 477 23.70 -21.19 -18.27
N ARG A 478 23.20 -20.05 -18.69
CA ARG A 478 23.86 -18.76 -18.46
C ARG A 478 22.85 -17.68 -18.13
N GLN A 479 23.34 -16.63 -17.48
CA GLN A 479 22.62 -15.39 -17.29
C GLN A 479 22.70 -14.54 -18.57
N ARG A 480 21.57 -14.03 -19.03
CA ARG A 480 21.48 -13.02 -20.07
C ARG A 480 21.06 -11.69 -19.42
N ARG A 481 21.72 -10.61 -19.81
CA ARG A 481 21.42 -9.24 -19.34
C ARG A 481 21.02 -8.38 -20.54
N THR A 482 19.91 -7.67 -20.41
CA THR A 482 19.41 -6.74 -21.42
C THR A 482 19.26 -5.37 -20.78
N ARG A 483 20.01 -4.39 -21.25
CA ARG A 483 19.89 -3.02 -20.79
C ARG A 483 18.58 -2.40 -21.32
N LEU A 484 17.78 -1.82 -20.43
CA LEU A 484 16.60 -1.06 -20.78
C LEU A 484 17.01 0.41 -20.88
N THR A 485 16.98 0.98 -22.07
CA THR A 485 17.50 2.34 -22.32
C THR A 485 16.43 3.39 -22.52
N ARG A 486 15.19 2.96 -22.78
CA ARG A 486 14.04 3.84 -23.04
C ARG A 486 12.84 3.42 -22.21
N GLU A 487 12.00 4.36 -21.83
CA GLU A 487 10.77 4.12 -21.07
C GLU A 487 9.85 3.09 -21.75
N SER A 488 9.75 3.11 -23.09
CA SER A 488 8.96 2.13 -23.85
C SER A 488 9.47 0.69 -23.74
N GLN A 489 10.77 0.50 -23.52
CA GLN A 489 11.39 -0.82 -23.34
C GLN A 489 11.18 -1.37 -21.94
N ALA A 490 10.87 -0.51 -20.99
CA ALA A 490 10.82 -0.82 -19.56
C ALA A 490 9.41 -1.19 -19.06
N GLN A 491 8.52 -1.60 -19.95
CA GLN A 491 7.20 -2.12 -19.64
C GLN A 491 7.27 -3.65 -19.68
N ARG A 492 7.57 -4.28 -18.51
CA ARG A 492 7.99 -5.70 -18.48
C ARG A 492 7.13 -6.53 -17.53
N ARG A 493 6.95 -7.79 -17.90
CA ARG A 493 6.28 -8.80 -17.06
C ARG A 493 7.29 -9.74 -16.42
N ALA A 494 7.03 -10.13 -15.19
CA ALA A 494 7.77 -11.22 -14.53
C ALA A 494 7.57 -12.52 -15.31
N ASP A 495 8.63 -13.33 -15.35
CA ASP A 495 8.62 -14.65 -15.98
C ASP A 495 9.41 -15.64 -15.12
N GLY A 496 8.69 -16.50 -14.42
CA GLY A 496 9.28 -17.51 -13.54
C GLY A 496 10.03 -18.61 -14.31
N SER A 497 9.72 -18.84 -15.59
CA SER A 497 10.36 -19.89 -16.39
C SER A 497 11.83 -19.57 -16.71
N VAL A 498 12.17 -18.28 -16.76
CA VAL A 498 13.54 -17.76 -16.99
C VAL A 498 14.10 -17.05 -15.75
N VAL A 499 13.42 -17.15 -14.62
CA VAL A 499 13.83 -16.49 -13.35
C VAL A 499 14.11 -15.00 -13.56
N ARG A 500 13.23 -14.31 -14.30
CA ARG A 500 13.40 -12.91 -14.65
C ARG A 500 13.43 -12.04 -13.41
N SER A 501 14.44 -11.16 -13.33
CA SER A 501 14.59 -10.12 -12.32
C SER A 501 15.09 -8.83 -12.99
N TRP A 502 15.05 -7.72 -12.27
CA TRP A 502 15.53 -6.44 -12.78
C TRP A 502 16.61 -5.89 -11.86
N HIS A 503 17.78 -5.61 -12.42
CA HIS A 503 18.90 -5.06 -11.68
C HIS A 503 18.98 -3.55 -11.92
N ILE A 504 18.82 -2.79 -10.87
CA ILE A 504 19.05 -1.35 -10.86
C ILE A 504 20.51 -1.15 -10.51
N ILE A 505 21.29 -0.64 -11.46
CA ILE A 505 22.74 -0.52 -11.31
C ILE A 505 23.18 0.94 -11.44
N ASN A 506 24.32 1.25 -10.84
CA ASN A 506 25.01 2.49 -11.12
C ASN A 506 26.11 2.24 -12.18
N PRO A 507 25.95 2.77 -13.42
CA PRO A 507 26.89 2.48 -14.49
C PRO A 507 28.29 3.12 -14.27
N GLU A 508 28.38 4.14 -13.42
CA GLU A 508 29.62 4.89 -13.13
C GLU A 508 30.40 4.33 -11.95
N LYS A 509 29.73 3.59 -11.04
CA LYS A 509 30.36 3.01 -9.84
C LYS A 509 30.62 1.53 -10.03
N ARG A 510 31.82 1.10 -9.64
CA ARG A 510 32.25 -0.28 -9.79
C ARG A 510 32.79 -0.85 -8.48
N ASN A 511 32.52 -2.11 -8.25
CA ASN A 511 33.10 -2.86 -7.14
C ASN A 511 34.55 -3.28 -7.43
N ALA A 512 35.22 -3.91 -6.47
CA ALA A 512 36.61 -4.37 -6.59
C ALA A 512 36.84 -5.35 -7.75
N LEU A 513 35.79 -6.00 -8.26
CA LEU A 513 35.85 -6.88 -9.43
C LEU A 513 35.62 -6.13 -10.76
N GLY A 514 35.53 -4.80 -10.74
CA GLY A 514 35.30 -3.97 -11.92
C GLY A 514 33.88 -4.03 -12.47
N ARG A 515 32.90 -4.57 -11.73
CA ARG A 515 31.50 -4.69 -12.15
C ARG A 515 30.68 -3.52 -11.59
N PRO A 516 29.63 -3.06 -12.32
CA PRO A 516 28.71 -2.07 -11.78
C PRO A 516 28.10 -2.52 -10.46
N VAL A 517 27.99 -1.61 -9.50
CA VAL A 517 27.27 -1.86 -8.25
C VAL A 517 25.77 -1.78 -8.48
N GLY A 518 24.96 -2.57 -7.76
CA GLY A 518 23.52 -2.63 -8.02
C GLY A 518 22.71 -3.28 -6.92
N TYR A 519 21.39 -3.19 -7.13
CA TYR A 519 20.36 -3.92 -6.40
C TYR A 519 19.44 -4.66 -7.39
N ALA A 520 19.13 -5.91 -7.10
CA ALA A 520 18.21 -6.71 -7.86
C ALA A 520 16.80 -6.61 -7.27
N LEU A 521 15.82 -6.24 -8.08
CA LEU A 521 14.41 -6.37 -7.78
C LEU A 521 13.97 -7.80 -8.15
N LEU A 522 13.58 -8.57 -7.14
CA LEU A 522 13.10 -9.94 -7.26
C LEU A 522 11.58 -9.93 -7.06
N PRO A 523 10.78 -10.18 -8.13
CA PRO A 523 9.33 -10.19 -8.01
C PRO A 523 8.84 -11.47 -7.31
N GLU A 524 8.00 -11.34 -6.30
CA GLU A 524 7.39 -12.45 -5.55
C GLU A 524 5.90 -12.60 -5.89
N GLY A 525 5.14 -11.51 -5.86
CA GLY A 525 3.75 -11.46 -6.35
C GLY A 525 3.71 -11.33 -7.87
N LYS A 526 3.01 -12.25 -8.56
CA LYS A 526 3.06 -12.38 -10.04
C LYS A 526 1.74 -12.10 -10.74
N ALA A 527 0.75 -11.55 -10.03
CA ALA A 527 -0.51 -11.17 -10.62
C ALA A 527 -0.37 -9.88 -11.45
N THR A 528 -1.00 -9.87 -12.61
CA THR A 528 -1.25 -8.66 -13.41
C THR A 528 -2.74 -8.56 -13.69
N LEU A 529 -3.21 -7.37 -14.05
CA LEU A 529 -4.61 -7.12 -14.35
C LEU A 529 -5.16 -8.11 -15.40
N LEU A 530 -6.23 -8.82 -15.06
CA LEU A 530 -6.88 -9.81 -15.91
C LEU A 530 -8.04 -9.24 -16.75
N ALA A 531 -8.43 -7.99 -16.52
CA ALA A 531 -9.50 -7.35 -17.27
C ALA A 531 -9.17 -7.25 -18.77
N ASP A 532 -10.21 -7.35 -19.62
CA ASP A 532 -10.07 -7.21 -21.06
C ASP A 532 -9.46 -5.85 -21.44
N PRO A 533 -8.53 -5.80 -22.42
CA PRO A 533 -7.88 -4.55 -22.83
C PRO A 533 -8.85 -3.43 -23.28
N ALA A 534 -10.05 -3.75 -23.71
CA ALA A 534 -11.09 -2.78 -24.10
C ALA A 534 -11.94 -2.30 -22.92
N SER A 535 -11.75 -2.83 -21.72
CA SER A 535 -12.54 -2.48 -20.55
C SER A 535 -12.15 -1.13 -19.94
N SER A 536 -13.12 -0.47 -19.30
CA SER A 536 -12.88 0.77 -18.54
C SER A 536 -11.79 0.60 -17.48
N ILE A 537 -11.83 -0.50 -16.73
CA ILE A 537 -10.84 -0.73 -15.68
C ILE A 537 -9.43 -0.94 -16.25
N HIS A 538 -9.27 -1.54 -17.43
CA HIS A 538 -7.96 -1.68 -18.06
C HIS A 538 -7.36 -0.31 -18.42
N ALA A 539 -8.16 0.62 -18.93
CA ALA A 539 -7.73 1.98 -19.22
C ALA A 539 -7.34 2.77 -17.95
N ARG A 540 -8.08 2.56 -16.84
CA ARG A 540 -7.85 3.25 -15.57
C ARG A 540 -6.68 2.65 -14.78
N ALA A 541 -6.51 1.33 -14.81
CA ALA A 541 -5.49 0.58 -14.09
C ALA A 541 -4.36 0.05 -14.99
N THR A 542 -4.02 0.76 -16.08
CA THR A 542 -2.98 0.33 -17.03
C THR A 542 -1.63 0.06 -16.35
N PHE A 543 -1.31 0.73 -15.26
CA PHE A 543 -0.10 0.47 -14.48
C PHE A 543 0.01 -1.00 -14.04
N ALA A 544 -1.11 -1.66 -13.79
CA ALA A 544 -1.17 -3.04 -13.30
C ALA A 544 -1.07 -4.11 -14.42
N THR A 545 -0.90 -3.71 -15.68
CA THR A 545 -0.73 -4.63 -16.81
C THR A 545 0.67 -5.20 -16.95
N ASN A 546 1.66 -4.55 -16.32
CA ASN A 546 3.06 -4.98 -16.30
C ASN A 546 3.59 -4.93 -14.87
N HIS A 547 4.54 -5.84 -14.55
CA HIS A 547 5.18 -5.90 -13.25
C HIS A 547 6.25 -4.83 -13.05
N LEU A 548 6.83 -4.33 -14.16
CA LEU A 548 7.84 -3.28 -14.14
C LEU A 548 7.45 -2.17 -15.12
N TRP A 549 7.57 -0.95 -14.61
CA TRP A 549 7.69 0.26 -15.40
C TRP A 549 8.91 1.03 -14.89
N VAL A 550 9.62 1.72 -15.76
CA VAL A 550 10.69 2.63 -15.36
C VAL A 550 10.46 3.96 -16.05
N THR A 551 10.49 5.02 -15.26
CA THR A 551 10.40 6.39 -15.77
C THR A 551 11.62 7.18 -15.35
N ARG A 552 11.97 8.21 -16.12
CA ARG A 552 12.88 9.24 -15.64
C ARG A 552 12.21 10.00 -14.48
N TYR A 553 12.95 10.33 -13.43
CA TYR A 553 12.43 11.10 -12.30
C TYR A 553 11.80 12.42 -12.76
N ASP A 554 10.62 12.69 -12.22
CA ASP A 554 9.89 13.94 -12.36
C ASP A 554 9.09 14.16 -11.08
N PRO A 555 9.25 15.29 -10.36
CA PRO A 555 8.54 15.54 -9.10
C PRO A 555 7.01 15.59 -9.25
N ALA A 556 6.49 15.84 -10.46
CA ALA A 556 5.05 15.82 -10.74
C ALA A 556 4.51 14.38 -10.96
N GLN A 557 5.37 13.40 -11.20
CA GLN A 557 4.97 12.00 -11.44
C GLN A 557 4.95 11.23 -10.12
N ARG A 558 3.81 11.29 -9.41
CA ARG A 558 3.69 10.79 -8.04
C ARG A 558 2.99 9.44 -7.93
N TYR A 559 1.91 9.22 -8.70
CA TYR A 559 1.02 8.07 -8.55
C TYR A 559 0.78 7.38 -9.90
N PRO A 560 0.90 6.05 -9.98
CA PRO A 560 0.97 5.32 -11.25
C PRO A 560 -0.33 5.36 -12.07
N ALA A 561 -1.48 5.64 -11.45
CA ALA A 561 -2.77 5.85 -12.12
C ALA A 561 -3.16 7.35 -12.25
N GLY A 562 -2.25 8.27 -11.89
CA GLY A 562 -2.50 9.71 -11.85
C GLY A 562 -2.98 10.22 -10.50
N ASP A 563 -3.14 11.54 -10.40
CA ASP A 563 -3.47 12.20 -9.13
C ASP A 563 -4.92 11.97 -8.70
N PHE A 564 -5.86 11.97 -9.64
CA PHE A 564 -7.30 11.83 -9.39
C PHE A 564 -7.84 10.62 -10.13
N VAL A 565 -7.97 9.50 -9.44
CA VAL A 565 -8.39 8.21 -10.05
C VAL A 565 -9.90 7.99 -9.97
N ASN A 566 -10.58 8.62 -9.01
CA ASN A 566 -12.03 8.51 -8.86
C ASN A 566 -12.74 9.10 -10.10
N GLN A 567 -13.59 8.31 -10.73
CA GLN A 567 -14.27 8.65 -11.99
C GLN A 567 -13.32 9.24 -13.07
N ASN A 568 -12.05 8.81 -13.10
CA ASN A 568 -11.11 9.16 -14.16
C ASN A 568 -11.37 8.29 -15.39
N PRO A 569 -11.40 8.85 -16.60
CA PRO A 569 -11.64 8.08 -17.82
C PRO A 569 -10.50 7.10 -18.19
N GLY A 570 -9.34 7.21 -17.54
CA GLY A 570 -8.17 6.39 -17.80
C GLY A 570 -7.09 7.11 -18.62
N GLY A 571 -5.96 6.43 -18.82
CA GLY A 571 -4.83 6.95 -19.57
C GLY A 571 -3.90 7.89 -18.80
N ALA A 572 -4.25 8.29 -17.56
CA ALA A 572 -3.40 9.08 -16.68
C ALA A 572 -2.29 8.23 -16.03
N GLY A 573 -1.32 8.90 -15.44
CA GLY A 573 -0.21 8.23 -14.75
C GLY A 573 0.80 7.60 -15.70
N LEU A 574 1.26 6.40 -15.40
CA LEU A 574 2.32 5.71 -16.15
C LEU A 574 2.08 5.65 -17.67
N PRO A 575 0.89 5.29 -18.17
CA PRO A 575 0.67 5.23 -19.61
C PRO A 575 0.85 6.59 -20.30
N ALA A 576 0.52 7.70 -19.66
CA ALA A 576 0.76 9.03 -20.19
C ALA A 576 2.24 9.43 -20.12
N TRP A 577 2.91 9.14 -19.02
CA TRP A 577 4.30 9.58 -18.79
C TRP A 577 5.27 8.91 -19.74
N VAL A 578 5.11 7.60 -20.00
CA VAL A 578 6.01 6.84 -20.88
C VAL A 578 5.83 7.16 -22.36
N GLN A 579 4.80 7.92 -22.75
CA GLN A 579 4.64 8.38 -24.14
C GLN A 579 5.77 9.31 -24.60
N ALA A 580 6.43 9.98 -23.66
CA ALA A 580 7.59 10.81 -23.96
C ALA A 580 8.81 9.97 -24.36
N ASP A 581 8.81 8.70 -24.06
CA ASP A 581 9.86 7.71 -24.35
C ASP A 581 11.27 8.23 -24.05
N ARG A 582 11.45 8.78 -22.86
CA ARG A 582 12.69 9.40 -22.40
C ARG A 582 13.79 8.35 -22.23
N ASP A 583 15.03 8.82 -22.31
CA ASP A 583 16.21 8.01 -21.95
C ASP A 583 16.23 7.71 -20.45
N ILE A 584 16.50 6.46 -20.10
CA ILE A 584 16.62 5.96 -18.72
C ILE A 584 17.96 5.26 -18.45
N ASP A 585 18.93 5.39 -19.34
CA ASP A 585 20.25 4.77 -19.19
C ASP A 585 21.26 5.75 -18.58
N GLY A 586 21.59 5.55 -17.32
CA GLY A 586 22.47 6.43 -16.56
C GLY A 586 21.79 7.74 -16.15
N GLU A 587 20.50 7.73 -15.96
CA GLU A 587 19.66 8.84 -15.58
C GLU A 587 19.12 8.69 -14.14
N ASP A 588 18.45 9.73 -13.64
CA ASP A 588 17.68 9.65 -12.41
C ASP A 588 16.37 8.93 -12.68
N VAL A 589 16.21 7.71 -12.14
CA VAL A 589 15.11 6.80 -12.51
C VAL A 589 14.23 6.42 -11.34
N VAL A 590 12.93 6.34 -11.60
CA VAL A 590 11.94 5.76 -10.71
C VAL A 590 11.49 4.42 -11.27
N VAL A 591 11.61 3.39 -10.46
CA VAL A 591 11.09 2.04 -10.75
C VAL A 591 9.71 1.91 -10.12
N TRP A 592 8.73 1.54 -10.92
CA TRP A 592 7.37 1.24 -10.49
C TRP A 592 7.18 -0.27 -10.60
N HIS A 593 6.90 -0.91 -9.47
CA HIS A 593 6.75 -2.36 -9.42
C HIS A 593 5.33 -2.74 -9.02
N THR A 594 4.62 -3.38 -9.95
CA THR A 594 3.31 -3.97 -9.67
C THR A 594 3.47 -5.41 -9.21
N PHE A 595 2.84 -5.72 -8.08
CA PHE A 595 2.78 -7.05 -7.48
C PHE A 595 1.40 -7.27 -6.86
N GLY A 596 1.08 -8.48 -6.49
CA GLY A 596 -0.21 -8.77 -5.89
C GLY A 596 -0.64 -10.22 -6.05
N THR A 597 -1.92 -10.48 -5.75
CA THR A 597 -2.55 -11.79 -5.84
C THR A 597 -3.83 -11.75 -6.68
N THR A 598 -4.17 -12.88 -7.29
CA THR A 598 -5.52 -13.15 -7.78
C THR A 598 -6.18 -14.02 -6.74
N HIS A 599 -7.21 -13.49 -6.10
CA HIS A 599 -7.91 -14.16 -5.02
C HIS A 599 -9.12 -14.92 -5.57
N PHE A 600 -9.07 -16.23 -5.46
CA PHE A 600 -10.21 -17.14 -5.59
C PHE A 600 -10.62 -17.57 -4.18
N PRO A 601 -11.62 -16.92 -3.55
CA PRO A 601 -11.99 -17.21 -2.16
C PRO A 601 -12.34 -18.67 -1.93
N ARG A 602 -12.08 -19.14 -0.71
CA ARG A 602 -12.32 -20.51 -0.24
C ARG A 602 -13.23 -20.48 0.98
N PRO A 603 -13.90 -21.59 1.32
CA PRO A 603 -14.65 -21.67 2.58
C PRO A 603 -13.81 -21.31 3.82
N GLU A 604 -12.49 -21.57 3.79
CA GLU A 604 -11.55 -21.22 4.87
C GLU A 604 -11.32 -19.71 5.02
N ASP A 605 -11.72 -18.90 4.04
CA ASP A 605 -11.62 -17.44 4.08
C ASP A 605 -12.85 -16.79 4.77
N TRP A 606 -13.78 -17.59 5.27
CA TRP A 606 -14.97 -17.14 6.00
C TRP A 606 -15.01 -17.68 7.42
N PRO A 607 -15.48 -16.89 8.45
CA PRO A 607 -16.00 -15.52 8.35
C PRO A 607 -14.95 -14.42 8.32
N VAL A 608 -13.70 -14.71 8.65
CA VAL A 608 -12.56 -13.81 8.57
C VAL A 608 -11.38 -14.56 7.93
N MET A 609 -10.74 -13.93 6.96
CA MET A 609 -9.71 -14.55 6.12
C MET A 609 -8.38 -14.71 6.87
N PRO A 610 -7.80 -15.92 6.92
CA PRO A 610 -6.39 -16.05 7.26
C PRO A 610 -5.52 -15.24 6.29
N VAL A 611 -4.40 -14.71 6.79
CA VAL A 611 -3.55 -13.80 6.01
C VAL A 611 -3.05 -14.46 4.73
N ASP A 612 -3.27 -13.78 3.60
CA ASP A 612 -2.56 -13.99 2.33
C ASP A 612 -1.36 -13.05 2.22
N TYR A 613 -0.26 -13.53 1.64
CA TYR A 613 1.01 -12.80 1.56
C TYR A 613 1.39 -12.52 0.11
N THR A 614 1.85 -11.28 -0.13
CA THR A 614 2.45 -10.89 -1.41
C THR A 614 3.52 -9.85 -1.16
N GLY A 615 4.46 -9.66 -2.11
CA GLY A 615 5.52 -8.68 -1.92
C GLY A 615 6.59 -8.75 -2.99
N PHE A 616 7.76 -8.19 -2.64
CA PHE A 616 8.97 -8.25 -3.44
C PHE A 616 10.21 -8.02 -2.57
N THR A 617 11.37 -8.38 -3.11
CA THR A 617 12.67 -8.19 -2.45
C THR A 617 13.62 -7.38 -3.32
N LEU A 618 14.30 -6.40 -2.71
CA LEU A 618 15.47 -5.70 -3.26
C LEU A 618 16.73 -6.26 -2.61
N LYS A 619 17.57 -6.91 -3.40
CA LYS A 619 18.77 -7.60 -2.89
C LYS A 619 20.05 -6.99 -3.49
N PRO A 620 21.11 -6.74 -2.69
CA PRO A 620 22.37 -6.26 -3.22
C PRO A 620 22.95 -7.20 -4.29
N VAL A 621 23.41 -6.66 -5.40
CA VAL A 621 24.10 -7.39 -6.46
C VAL A 621 25.37 -6.65 -6.87
N GLY A 622 26.51 -7.12 -6.37
CA GLY A 622 27.78 -6.42 -6.56
C GLY A 622 27.86 -5.06 -5.88
N PHE A 623 26.92 -4.70 -5.03
CA PHE A 623 26.94 -3.47 -4.23
C PHE A 623 28.07 -3.50 -3.21
N PHE A 624 28.39 -4.68 -2.69
CA PHE A 624 29.49 -4.91 -1.78
C PHE A 624 30.59 -5.74 -2.45
N ASP A 625 31.84 -5.62 -1.98
CA ASP A 625 32.99 -6.40 -2.44
C ASP A 625 33.04 -7.81 -1.85
N ARG A 626 32.33 -8.03 -0.73
CA ARG A 626 32.21 -9.31 -0.01
C ARG A 626 30.90 -9.33 0.78
N ASN A 627 30.64 -10.43 1.47
CA ASN A 627 29.49 -10.54 2.37
C ASN A 627 29.52 -9.40 3.41
N PRO A 628 28.55 -8.47 3.40
CA PRO A 628 28.53 -7.31 4.31
C PRO A 628 28.21 -7.69 5.77
N ALA A 629 27.77 -8.94 6.00
CA ALA A 629 27.33 -9.43 7.30
C ALA A 629 28.39 -10.32 8.01
N LEU A 630 29.64 -10.30 7.55
CA LEU A 630 30.74 -11.04 8.21
C LEU A 630 31.05 -10.51 9.60
N ASP A 631 30.80 -9.23 9.85
CA ASP A 631 31.02 -8.54 11.12
C ASP A 631 29.86 -8.67 12.12
N VAL A 632 28.80 -9.35 11.74
CA VAL A 632 27.69 -9.67 12.67
C VAL A 632 28.23 -10.55 13.80
N PRO A 633 28.06 -10.15 15.08
CA PRO A 633 28.62 -10.92 16.19
C PRO A 633 27.92 -12.28 16.34
N PRO A 634 28.61 -13.29 16.88
CA PRO A 634 27.96 -14.54 17.23
C PRO A 634 26.91 -14.28 18.32
N THR A 635 25.77 -14.95 18.19
CA THR A 635 24.69 -14.82 19.18
C THR A 635 25.11 -15.42 20.51
N ARG A 636 25.03 -14.64 21.58
CA ARG A 636 25.21 -15.07 22.95
C ARG A 636 23.87 -14.93 23.68
N SER A 637 23.13 -16.01 23.79
CA SER A 637 21.89 -16.04 24.60
C SER A 637 22.10 -16.94 25.79
N ALA A 638 21.91 -16.40 27.01
CA ALA A 638 21.96 -17.17 28.23
C ALA A 638 20.87 -18.27 28.31
N HIS A 639 19.78 -18.09 27.55
CA HIS A 639 18.64 -19.03 27.52
C HIS A 639 18.80 -20.16 26.50
N CYS A 640 19.72 -20.07 25.54
CA CYS A 640 19.98 -21.13 24.57
C CYS A 640 20.82 -22.29 25.14
N HIS A 641 21.36 -22.17 26.33
CA HIS A 641 22.23 -23.16 26.95
C HIS A 641 21.55 -24.02 28.04
N ALA A 642 20.29 -23.77 28.35
CA ALA A 642 19.57 -24.51 29.41
C ALA A 642 19.23 -25.99 29.05
N GLY A 643 19.81 -26.53 27.98
CA GLY A 643 19.59 -27.92 27.54
C GLY A 643 20.86 -28.70 27.17
N GLN A 644 22.07 -28.13 27.35
CA GLN A 644 23.34 -28.77 26.98
C GLN A 644 24.25 -29.20 28.14
N GLU A 645 23.69 -29.39 29.32
CA GLU A 645 24.36 -30.25 30.30
C GLU A 645 23.96 -31.70 30.01
N GLY A 646 24.70 -32.35 29.09
CA GLY A 646 24.49 -33.78 28.87
C GLY A 646 24.89 -34.39 27.53
N ALA A 647 25.63 -33.69 26.67
CA ALA A 647 26.28 -34.35 25.55
C ALA A 647 27.79 -34.32 25.77
N GLY A 648 28.26 -35.33 26.49
CA GLY A 648 29.68 -35.60 26.70
C GLY A 648 30.39 -35.85 25.38
N ASP A 649 31.65 -35.49 25.36
CA ASP A 649 32.66 -35.84 24.35
C ASP A 649 32.49 -37.30 23.88
N GLY A 650 32.15 -37.46 22.63
CA GLY A 650 32.06 -38.77 22.00
C GLY A 650 32.34 -38.64 20.51
N HIS A 651 33.62 -38.68 20.16
CA HIS A 651 34.29 -38.95 18.87
C HIS A 651 33.87 -38.14 17.65
#